data_999c07cf114719f6771a1d5fd8c70fed
#
_entry.id   999c07cf114719f6771a1d5fd8c70fed
#
_cell.length_a   1.000
_cell.length_b   1.000
_cell.length_c   1.000
_cell.angle_alpha   90.00
_cell.angle_beta   90.00
_cell.angle_gamma   90.00
#
_symmetry.space_group_name_H-M   'P 1'
#
loop_
_entity.id
_entity.type
_entity.pdbx_description
1 polymer ?
#
loop_
_entity_poly.entity_id
_entity_poly.type
_entity_poly.pdbx_seq_one_letter_code
_entity_poly.pdbx_strand_id
1 'polypeptide(L)'
;MKTYPEDLFESIEFDLVKQAVSKRAVTERARDRIQSLKPSSDFVIATNDLQEVHEILGLYQSDFAVPALAAEDIKPFLLRLKIQGATLEGDDFLIIKSMIESFNRVHYFFKHHAMRTPSIQDKFAHLSPNKAVPDEIDRVLDRRGVVKTSASSELGKIRGNLTKKRAAADRIFYRAVKKYHGAGVLADTQESVHDNKRVLAIEGAFKGQVNGVFHGSSAKASIFFVEPSETLEINNEITLLEEEEKREVTRILRLLTAFVAGYREVLRDFSTALYQIDFVNAKALYALDEEACLPQLVDKPHIELIKAINPVLRDFHKAKKKPVVPLDIRLDAQTRILVISGPNAGGKSITLKTVGLLQLMLQSGLLVTVHPDSTMGWFNGIMADIGDAQSIENELSTYSSKLNKMKYFLDAAYGKTLVLIDEFGSGSDPDLGSSMAQVFLRALNESKTYGVMTTHYNSIKALASDLPRVENGSMQFNSTDLSPEFVLNQGVPGSSYTYEVAQQVGVDKRLIDEARNVLDESTVAMDRLLVGIQKEKNQLAHQRVQLASRLEELEQLKEKQDRKIAQLEDKVRRQSAMNEQQNAMITWGKKFQGLVNEYTEQRNKKGKDEVVGRFKVYAGERASQTQDERTVKKTRYEKQQEKKIKKLTSSPAKVGDRVKLIGSRQPGEIIEIKKDQFLLAIGALTTWTTRDKFIPAESLHGDQGTPKGKARGGVKEPDIPKETDPDTPKSKQDSAAEKKKAKKSVKIDPKLTESTQKTTKKPQNSPKTEEKLPKTRKTKARKSAPKTPVKSPAEKVEEVVASKPLKTVPPKKMTGKKKDKELTPEQRAQLEQPLRKVASPATKEAQEPRDTTDADLEKLKAFFGKVK
;
A
#
# COMPACT_ATOMS: atom_id res chain seq x y z
N MET A 1 2.65 15.60 -19.62
CA MET A 1 3.45 16.40 -18.67
C MET A 1 4.88 16.52 -19.14
N LYS A 2 5.55 17.66 -18.94
CA LYS A 2 6.97 17.82 -19.29
C LYS A 2 7.84 17.32 -18.13
N THR A 3 8.81 16.47 -18.42
CA THR A 3 9.80 15.99 -17.44
C THR A 3 11.18 16.27 -17.97
N TYR A 4 12.09 16.72 -17.10
CA TYR A 4 13.48 17.00 -17.48
C TYR A 4 14.39 16.85 -16.25
N PRO A 5 15.58 16.30 -16.36
CA PRO A 5 16.19 15.68 -17.55
C PRO A 5 15.57 14.31 -17.90
N GLU A 6 16.12 13.61 -18.89
CA GLU A 6 15.60 12.29 -19.31
C GLU A 6 15.72 11.23 -18.22
N ASP A 7 16.75 11.32 -17.40
CA ASP A 7 17.02 10.47 -16.22
C ASP A 7 16.28 10.92 -14.93
N LEU A 8 15.30 11.84 -15.06
CA LEU A 8 14.52 12.34 -13.91
C LEU A 8 13.94 11.20 -13.05
N PHE A 9 13.42 10.16 -13.69
CA PHE A 9 12.78 9.06 -12.96
C PHE A 9 13.79 8.22 -12.17
N GLU A 10 14.99 8.07 -12.67
CA GLU A 10 16.09 7.42 -11.99
C GLU A 10 16.61 8.28 -10.84
N SER A 11 16.89 9.56 -11.09
CA SER A 11 17.45 10.50 -10.10
C SER A 11 16.52 10.70 -8.89
N ILE A 12 15.19 10.64 -9.09
CA ILE A 12 14.16 10.72 -8.03
C ILE A 12 13.78 9.33 -7.49
N GLU A 13 14.32 8.25 -8.06
CA GLU A 13 14.05 6.86 -7.64
C GLU A 13 12.62 6.37 -7.95
N PHE A 14 11.93 6.99 -8.91
CA PHE A 14 10.58 6.59 -9.31
C PHE A 14 10.55 5.21 -9.99
N ASP A 15 11.64 4.82 -10.67
CA ASP A 15 11.77 3.50 -11.29
C ASP A 15 11.74 2.37 -10.25
N LEU A 16 12.26 2.61 -9.04
CA LEU A 16 12.17 1.63 -7.94
C LEU A 16 10.73 1.43 -7.47
N VAL A 17 9.95 2.52 -7.41
CA VAL A 17 8.51 2.44 -7.12
C VAL A 17 7.78 1.66 -8.20
N LYS A 18 8.04 1.95 -9.49
CA LYS A 18 7.44 1.20 -10.60
C LYS A 18 7.78 -0.30 -10.53
N GLN A 19 9.01 -0.65 -10.20
CA GLN A 19 9.41 -2.04 -10.00
C GLN A 19 8.68 -2.68 -8.81
N ALA A 20 8.52 -1.96 -7.70
CA ALA A 20 7.80 -2.46 -6.54
C ALA A 20 6.31 -2.71 -6.83
N VAL A 21 5.66 -1.81 -7.56
CA VAL A 21 4.26 -1.99 -8.03
C VAL A 21 4.17 -3.15 -9.02
N SER A 22 5.09 -3.25 -9.99
CA SER A 22 5.11 -4.28 -11.02
C SER A 22 5.21 -5.71 -10.44
N LYS A 23 5.91 -5.90 -9.33
CA LYS A 23 6.01 -7.19 -8.62
C LYS A 23 4.65 -7.68 -8.10
N ARG A 24 3.67 -6.81 -7.95
CA ARG A 24 2.33 -7.13 -7.46
C ARG A 24 1.35 -7.43 -8.59
N ALA A 25 1.70 -7.11 -9.83
CA ALA A 25 0.90 -7.44 -11.00
C ALA A 25 1.07 -8.92 -11.39
N VAL A 26 -0.03 -9.56 -11.70
CA VAL A 26 -0.11 -10.98 -12.08
C VAL A 26 0.18 -11.13 -13.57
N THR A 27 -0.42 -10.30 -14.42
CA THR A 27 -0.31 -10.37 -15.88
C THR A 27 0.92 -9.62 -16.38
N GLU A 28 1.60 -10.16 -17.40
CA GLU A 28 2.76 -9.54 -18.06
C GLU A 28 2.39 -8.16 -18.61
N ARG A 29 1.24 -8.07 -19.26
CA ARG A 29 0.73 -6.82 -19.83
C ARG A 29 0.51 -5.71 -18.80
N ALA A 30 0.09 -6.04 -17.57
CA ALA A 30 -0.01 -5.07 -16.50
C ALA A 30 1.37 -4.65 -15.99
N ARG A 31 2.32 -5.58 -15.89
CA ARG A 31 3.72 -5.27 -15.54
C ARG A 31 4.36 -4.30 -16.52
N ASP A 32 4.21 -4.54 -17.82
CA ASP A 32 4.75 -3.67 -18.88
C ASP A 32 4.13 -2.27 -18.79
N ARG A 33 2.81 -2.19 -18.58
CA ARG A 33 2.14 -0.90 -18.41
C ARG A 33 2.62 -0.16 -17.19
N ILE A 34 2.86 -0.83 -16.06
CA ILE A 34 3.41 -0.23 -14.85
C ILE A 34 4.82 0.30 -15.10
N GLN A 35 5.68 -0.48 -15.77
CA GLN A 35 7.03 -0.02 -16.11
C GLN A 35 7.02 1.19 -17.04
N SER A 36 6.05 1.28 -17.92
CA SER A 36 5.86 2.41 -18.85
C SER A 36 5.05 3.58 -18.27
N LEU A 37 4.73 3.57 -16.96
CA LEU A 37 4.00 4.66 -16.30
C LEU A 37 4.71 6.00 -16.48
N LYS A 38 3.91 7.00 -16.88
CA LYS A 38 4.34 8.40 -17.03
C LYS A 38 3.32 9.31 -16.34
N PRO A 39 3.79 10.39 -15.71
CA PRO A 39 2.88 11.33 -15.07
C PRO A 39 2.01 12.07 -16.09
N SER A 40 0.73 12.22 -15.77
CA SER A 40 -0.25 12.94 -16.58
C SER A 40 -0.31 14.41 -16.18
N SER A 41 -0.46 15.29 -17.16
CA SER A 41 -0.83 16.70 -16.92
C SER A 41 -2.34 16.92 -16.88
N ASP A 42 -3.14 15.91 -17.24
CA ASP A 42 -4.59 15.96 -17.19
C ASP A 42 -5.09 15.58 -15.81
N PHE A 43 -5.66 16.57 -15.12
CA PHE A 43 -6.17 16.43 -13.77
C PHE A 43 -7.34 15.43 -13.68
N VAL A 44 -8.26 15.48 -14.66
CA VAL A 44 -9.48 14.66 -14.63
C VAL A 44 -9.15 13.18 -14.83
N ILE A 45 -8.31 12.88 -15.84
CA ILE A 45 -7.90 11.51 -16.13
C ILE A 45 -7.19 10.89 -14.93
N ALA A 46 -6.21 11.61 -14.40
CA ALA A 46 -5.41 11.05 -13.30
C ALA A 46 -6.19 10.98 -11.98
N THR A 47 -7.14 11.90 -11.74
CA THR A 47 -8.03 11.80 -10.57
C THR A 47 -8.93 10.57 -10.67
N ASN A 48 -9.45 10.25 -11.85
CA ASN A 48 -10.22 9.03 -12.06
C ASN A 48 -9.36 7.77 -11.84
N ASP A 49 -8.13 7.75 -12.35
CA ASP A 49 -7.21 6.63 -12.12
C ASP A 49 -6.89 6.46 -10.62
N LEU A 50 -6.67 7.57 -9.89
CA LEU A 50 -6.45 7.54 -8.44
C LEU A 50 -7.69 7.05 -7.68
N GLN A 51 -8.88 7.48 -8.11
CA GLN A 51 -10.13 7.05 -7.51
C GLN A 51 -10.35 5.54 -7.63
N GLU A 52 -10.05 4.95 -8.80
CA GLU A 52 -10.12 3.49 -8.99
C GLU A 52 -9.19 2.74 -8.04
N VAL A 53 -7.97 3.24 -7.86
CA VAL A 53 -7.00 2.65 -6.92
C VAL A 53 -7.51 2.77 -5.49
N HIS A 54 -8.08 3.93 -5.14
CA HIS A 54 -8.64 4.18 -3.81
C HIS A 54 -9.85 3.28 -3.51
N GLU A 55 -10.72 3.03 -4.50
CA GLU A 55 -11.85 2.12 -4.36
C GLU A 55 -11.40 0.69 -4.04
N ILE A 56 -10.40 0.16 -4.77
CA ILE A 56 -9.86 -1.17 -4.49
C ILE A 56 -9.14 -1.21 -3.14
N LEU A 57 -8.38 -0.16 -2.78
CA LEU A 57 -7.75 -0.06 -1.47
C LEU A 57 -8.81 -0.12 -0.34
N GLY A 58 -9.93 0.58 -0.50
CA GLY A 58 -11.05 0.55 0.44
C GLY A 58 -11.68 -0.83 0.61
N LEU A 59 -11.68 -1.68 -0.44
CA LEU A 59 -12.09 -3.07 -0.32
C LEU A 59 -11.12 -3.85 0.58
N TYR A 60 -9.80 -3.75 0.33
CA TYR A 60 -8.79 -4.42 1.15
C TYR A 60 -8.83 -3.97 2.62
N GLN A 61 -9.00 -2.68 2.87
CA GLN A 61 -9.15 -2.14 4.23
C GLN A 61 -10.44 -2.63 4.95
N SER A 62 -11.41 -3.11 4.18
CA SER A 62 -12.66 -3.72 4.68
C SER A 62 -12.61 -5.25 4.67
N ASP A 63 -11.44 -5.87 4.57
CA ASP A 63 -11.20 -7.33 4.50
C ASP A 63 -11.82 -8.03 3.27
N PHE A 64 -12.06 -7.31 2.18
CA PHE A 64 -12.50 -7.87 0.91
C PHE A 64 -11.35 -7.95 -0.08
N ALA A 65 -10.86 -9.14 -0.36
CA ALA A 65 -9.78 -9.34 -1.34
C ALA A 65 -10.33 -9.53 -2.76
N VAL A 66 -9.71 -8.88 -3.73
CA VAL A 66 -10.01 -9.11 -5.15
C VAL A 66 -9.70 -10.57 -5.50
N PRO A 67 -10.60 -11.29 -6.20
CA PRO A 67 -10.38 -12.68 -6.58
C PRO A 67 -9.11 -12.87 -7.42
N ALA A 68 -8.47 -14.03 -7.27
CA ALA A 68 -7.26 -14.36 -8.03
C ALA A 68 -7.51 -14.25 -9.55
N LEU A 69 -6.61 -13.54 -10.23
CA LEU A 69 -6.66 -13.29 -11.66
C LEU A 69 -5.90 -14.39 -12.41
N ALA A 70 -6.35 -14.70 -13.65
CA ALA A 70 -5.59 -15.55 -14.55
C ALA A 70 -4.35 -14.78 -15.06
N ALA A 71 -3.19 -15.43 -14.99
CA ALA A 71 -1.90 -14.81 -15.31
C ALA A 71 -1.58 -14.83 -16.81
N GLU A 72 -2.15 -15.81 -17.55
CA GLU A 72 -1.71 -16.13 -18.91
C GLU A 72 -2.33 -15.22 -19.96
N ASP A 73 -1.52 -14.79 -20.92
CA ASP A 73 -1.98 -13.97 -22.05
C ASP A 73 -2.60 -14.84 -23.14
N ILE A 74 -3.86 -14.57 -23.44
CA ILE A 74 -4.59 -15.24 -24.53
C ILE A 74 -4.38 -14.65 -25.92
N LYS A 75 -3.58 -13.58 -26.06
CA LYS A 75 -3.35 -12.90 -27.33
C LYS A 75 -2.87 -13.83 -28.45
N PRO A 76 -1.96 -14.80 -28.21
CA PRO A 76 -1.56 -15.77 -29.24
C PRO A 76 -2.74 -16.61 -29.76
N PHE A 77 -3.64 -17.01 -28.85
CA PHE A 77 -4.82 -17.81 -29.20
C PHE A 77 -5.85 -16.99 -29.97
N LEU A 78 -6.07 -15.72 -29.60
CA LEU A 78 -6.94 -14.80 -30.32
C LEU A 78 -6.46 -14.58 -31.76
N LEU A 79 -5.15 -14.60 -32.01
CA LEU A 79 -4.59 -14.52 -33.38
C LEU A 79 -4.87 -15.82 -34.16
N ARG A 80 -4.69 -16.99 -33.56
CA ARG A 80 -5.03 -18.28 -34.19
C ARG A 80 -6.54 -18.41 -34.45
N LEU A 81 -7.40 -17.99 -33.53
CA LEU A 81 -8.87 -17.97 -33.73
C LEU A 81 -9.35 -17.09 -34.88
N LYS A 82 -8.51 -16.17 -35.38
CA LYS A 82 -8.79 -15.38 -36.57
C LYS A 82 -8.64 -16.18 -37.88
N ILE A 83 -7.85 -17.25 -37.84
CA ILE A 83 -7.52 -18.02 -39.04
C ILE A 83 -8.59 -19.11 -39.23
N GLN A 84 -9.29 -19.08 -40.37
CA GLN A 84 -10.29 -20.07 -40.71
C GLN A 84 -9.67 -21.47 -40.82
N GLY A 85 -10.23 -22.47 -40.13
CA GLY A 85 -9.71 -23.83 -40.14
C GLY A 85 -8.54 -24.08 -39.20
N ALA A 86 -8.06 -23.07 -38.44
CA ALA A 86 -7.07 -23.27 -37.41
C ALA A 86 -7.60 -24.22 -36.33
N THR A 87 -6.70 -24.92 -35.69
CA THR A 87 -7.01 -25.81 -34.55
C THR A 87 -6.17 -25.39 -33.36
N LEU A 88 -6.82 -25.20 -32.22
CA LEU A 88 -6.17 -25.01 -30.93
C LEU A 88 -5.94 -26.39 -30.28
N GLU A 89 -4.97 -26.46 -29.41
CA GLU A 89 -4.65 -27.64 -28.62
C GLU A 89 -5.45 -27.65 -27.29
N GLY A 90 -5.48 -28.80 -26.64
CA GLY A 90 -6.24 -28.94 -25.40
C GLY A 90 -5.84 -27.97 -24.31
N ASP A 91 -4.55 -27.73 -24.12
CA ASP A 91 -4.00 -26.79 -23.14
C ASP A 91 -4.39 -25.36 -23.44
N ASP A 92 -4.42 -24.95 -24.73
CA ASP A 92 -4.87 -23.63 -25.17
C ASP A 92 -6.30 -23.34 -24.69
N PHE A 93 -7.19 -24.35 -24.79
CA PHE A 93 -8.58 -24.24 -24.32
C PHE A 93 -8.69 -24.13 -22.80
N LEU A 94 -7.83 -24.82 -22.05
CA LEU A 94 -7.82 -24.73 -20.59
C LEU A 94 -7.41 -23.32 -20.13
N ILE A 95 -6.46 -22.70 -20.82
CA ILE A 95 -6.05 -21.32 -20.58
C ILE A 95 -7.21 -20.36 -20.87
N ILE A 96 -7.86 -20.50 -22.03
CA ILE A 96 -9.03 -19.69 -22.40
C ILE A 96 -10.15 -19.84 -21.36
N LYS A 97 -10.44 -21.09 -20.96
CA LYS A 97 -11.43 -21.39 -19.92
C LYS A 97 -11.08 -20.71 -18.59
N SER A 98 -9.83 -20.88 -18.12
CA SER A 98 -9.35 -20.27 -16.87
C SER A 98 -9.52 -18.75 -16.89
N MET A 99 -9.22 -18.09 -18.02
CA MET A 99 -9.40 -16.67 -18.20
C MET A 99 -10.88 -16.25 -18.11
N ILE A 100 -11.80 -16.98 -18.78
CA ILE A 100 -13.24 -16.69 -18.71
C ILE A 100 -13.78 -16.88 -17.30
N GLU A 101 -13.42 -17.97 -16.63
CA GLU A 101 -13.82 -18.22 -15.25
C GLU A 101 -13.29 -17.16 -14.29
N SER A 102 -12.04 -16.70 -14.51
CA SER A 102 -11.45 -15.60 -13.76
C SER A 102 -12.24 -14.32 -13.95
N PHE A 103 -12.55 -13.96 -15.21
CA PHE A 103 -13.38 -12.80 -15.52
C PHE A 103 -14.77 -12.91 -14.86
N ASN A 104 -15.43 -14.05 -14.97
CA ASN A 104 -16.74 -14.27 -14.37
C ASN A 104 -16.70 -14.06 -12.85
N ARG A 105 -15.69 -14.62 -12.15
CA ARG A 105 -15.53 -14.42 -10.69
C ARG A 105 -15.33 -12.95 -10.35
N VAL A 106 -14.45 -12.25 -11.06
CA VAL A 106 -14.15 -10.84 -10.84
C VAL A 106 -15.35 -9.95 -11.14
N HIS A 107 -16.07 -10.22 -12.22
CA HIS A 107 -17.29 -9.50 -12.56
C HIS A 107 -18.36 -9.63 -11.46
N TYR A 108 -18.62 -10.85 -10.97
CA TYR A 108 -19.56 -11.06 -9.86
C TYR A 108 -19.10 -10.37 -8.58
N PHE A 109 -17.81 -10.39 -8.30
CA PHE A 109 -17.24 -9.73 -7.13
C PHE A 109 -17.51 -8.21 -7.17
N PHE A 110 -17.12 -7.51 -8.23
CA PHE A 110 -17.34 -6.07 -8.35
C PHE A 110 -18.82 -5.71 -8.45
N LYS A 111 -19.65 -6.53 -9.09
CA LYS A 111 -21.11 -6.35 -9.09
C LYS A 111 -21.68 -6.42 -7.67
N HIS A 112 -21.17 -7.31 -6.83
CA HIS A 112 -21.61 -7.41 -5.43
C HIS A 112 -21.14 -6.21 -4.59
N HIS A 113 -19.99 -5.63 -4.93
CA HIS A 113 -19.41 -4.48 -4.27
C HIS A 113 -19.58 -3.16 -5.04
N ALA A 114 -20.53 -3.07 -5.97
CA ALA A 114 -20.73 -1.92 -6.86
C ALA A 114 -20.87 -0.56 -6.14
N MET A 115 -21.46 -0.54 -4.95
CA MET A 115 -21.60 0.68 -4.15
C MET A 115 -20.25 1.19 -3.59
N ARG A 116 -19.26 0.31 -3.44
CA ARG A 116 -17.92 0.65 -2.94
C ARG A 116 -16.93 0.91 -4.07
N THR A 117 -17.21 0.41 -5.26
CA THR A 117 -16.35 0.50 -6.44
C THR A 117 -17.14 0.97 -7.67
N PRO A 118 -17.79 2.14 -7.61
CA PRO A 118 -18.63 2.64 -8.70
C PRO A 118 -17.82 2.86 -9.97
N SER A 119 -16.63 3.46 -9.89
CA SER A 119 -15.79 3.75 -11.06
C SER A 119 -15.34 2.49 -11.80
N ILE A 120 -15.02 1.44 -11.04
CA ILE A 120 -14.63 0.14 -11.61
C ILE A 120 -15.83 -0.57 -12.19
N GLN A 121 -16.98 -0.55 -11.50
CA GLN A 121 -18.21 -1.17 -11.98
C GLN A 121 -18.67 -0.56 -13.31
N ASP A 122 -18.63 0.76 -13.44
CA ASP A 122 -19.02 1.46 -14.67
C ASP A 122 -18.17 1.06 -15.87
N LYS A 123 -16.85 0.87 -15.69
CA LYS A 123 -15.96 0.41 -16.76
C LYS A 123 -16.34 -0.95 -17.34
N PHE A 124 -16.85 -1.86 -16.52
CA PHE A 124 -17.13 -3.24 -16.92
C PHE A 124 -18.62 -3.58 -16.97
N ALA A 125 -19.51 -2.60 -16.75
CA ALA A 125 -20.96 -2.81 -16.74
C ALA A 125 -21.51 -3.32 -18.07
N HIS A 126 -20.84 -3.01 -19.19
CA HIS A 126 -21.21 -3.44 -20.52
C HIS A 126 -20.85 -4.91 -20.82
N LEU A 127 -19.98 -5.53 -20.01
CA LEU A 127 -19.56 -6.91 -20.19
C LEU A 127 -20.45 -7.85 -19.37
N SER A 128 -20.84 -8.96 -19.96
CA SER A 128 -21.68 -9.98 -19.31
C SER A 128 -20.89 -11.28 -19.14
N PRO A 129 -21.01 -11.96 -17.99
CA PRO A 129 -20.39 -13.25 -17.75
C PRO A 129 -20.76 -14.29 -18.83
N ASN A 130 -19.80 -15.10 -19.26
CA ASN A 130 -20.00 -16.14 -20.23
C ASN A 130 -19.79 -17.52 -19.60
N LYS A 131 -20.77 -18.40 -19.71
CA LYS A 131 -20.71 -19.81 -19.28
C LYS A 131 -20.66 -20.76 -20.48
N ALA A 132 -21.16 -20.34 -21.64
CA ALA A 132 -21.28 -21.21 -22.79
C ALA A 132 -19.93 -21.79 -23.28
N VAL A 133 -18.88 -20.96 -23.25
CA VAL A 133 -17.55 -21.41 -23.69
C VAL A 133 -16.92 -22.36 -22.68
N PRO A 134 -16.86 -22.07 -21.35
CA PRO A 134 -16.40 -23.04 -20.37
C PRO A 134 -17.16 -24.35 -20.39
N ASP A 135 -18.50 -24.33 -20.48
CA ASP A 135 -19.34 -25.52 -20.46
C ASP A 135 -19.07 -26.40 -21.71
N GLU A 136 -18.87 -25.79 -22.90
CA GLU A 136 -18.53 -26.55 -24.11
C GLU A 136 -17.12 -27.12 -24.07
N ILE A 137 -16.15 -26.38 -23.51
CA ILE A 137 -14.79 -26.89 -23.27
C ILE A 137 -14.87 -28.08 -22.31
N ASP A 138 -15.63 -27.94 -21.22
CA ASP A 138 -15.80 -29.04 -20.26
C ASP A 138 -16.55 -30.25 -20.82
N ARG A 139 -17.44 -30.05 -21.79
CA ARG A 139 -18.10 -31.16 -22.50
C ARG A 139 -17.09 -31.99 -23.29
N VAL A 140 -16.12 -31.32 -23.94
CA VAL A 140 -15.17 -31.91 -24.88
C VAL A 140 -13.89 -32.41 -24.21
N LEU A 141 -13.32 -31.62 -23.32
CA LEU A 141 -11.99 -31.83 -22.70
C LEU A 141 -12.10 -32.24 -21.24
N ASP A 142 -11.13 -32.98 -20.79
CA ASP A 142 -10.92 -33.24 -19.37
C ASP A 142 -10.04 -32.15 -18.73
N ARG A 143 -9.74 -32.32 -17.41
CA ARG A 143 -8.92 -31.35 -16.66
C ARG A 143 -7.44 -31.30 -17.09
N ARG A 144 -6.99 -32.21 -17.95
CA ARG A 144 -5.63 -32.26 -18.50
C ARG A 144 -5.58 -31.78 -19.95
N GLY A 145 -6.68 -31.26 -20.49
CA GLY A 145 -6.75 -30.88 -21.89
C GLY A 145 -6.93 -32.03 -22.87
N VAL A 146 -7.12 -33.25 -22.37
CA VAL A 146 -7.32 -34.44 -23.25
C VAL A 146 -8.78 -34.55 -23.67
N VAL A 147 -9.03 -34.80 -24.95
CA VAL A 147 -10.39 -35.00 -25.49
C VAL A 147 -11.03 -36.24 -24.84
N LYS A 148 -12.18 -36.01 -24.21
CA LYS A 148 -12.95 -37.08 -23.53
C LYS A 148 -13.46 -38.11 -24.52
N THR A 149 -13.52 -39.38 -24.12
CA THR A 149 -14.11 -40.43 -24.93
C THR A 149 -15.58 -40.19 -25.25
N SER A 150 -16.28 -39.45 -24.42
CA SER A 150 -17.67 -39.03 -24.61
C SER A 150 -17.85 -37.84 -25.53
N ALA A 151 -16.75 -37.19 -25.98
CA ALA A 151 -16.81 -35.99 -26.82
C ALA A 151 -17.50 -36.26 -28.17
N SER A 152 -17.32 -37.43 -28.75
CA SER A 152 -18.12 -37.93 -29.89
C SER A 152 -18.39 -39.43 -29.79
N SER A 153 -19.50 -39.90 -30.43
CA SER A 153 -19.81 -41.30 -30.51
C SER A 153 -18.76 -42.11 -31.30
N GLU A 154 -18.14 -41.47 -32.28
CA GLU A 154 -17.10 -42.08 -33.13
C GLU A 154 -15.81 -42.32 -32.33
N LEU A 155 -15.32 -41.32 -31.59
CA LEU A 155 -14.15 -41.44 -30.71
C LEU A 155 -14.38 -42.55 -29.67
N GLY A 156 -15.62 -42.65 -29.13
CA GLY A 156 -16.01 -43.71 -28.21
C GLY A 156 -15.86 -45.10 -28.82
N LYS A 157 -16.28 -45.28 -30.08
CA LYS A 157 -16.14 -46.55 -30.82
C LYS A 157 -14.67 -46.88 -31.11
N ILE A 158 -13.91 -45.92 -31.61
CA ILE A 158 -12.48 -46.07 -31.94
C ILE A 158 -11.68 -46.48 -30.69
N ARG A 159 -11.81 -45.76 -29.57
CA ARG A 159 -11.13 -46.07 -28.30
C ARG A 159 -11.59 -47.42 -27.72
N GLY A 160 -12.89 -47.76 -27.85
CA GLY A 160 -13.41 -49.06 -27.47
C GLY A 160 -12.79 -50.19 -28.31
N ASN A 161 -12.64 -50.03 -29.61
CA ASN A 161 -11.99 -50.98 -30.51
C ASN A 161 -10.48 -51.10 -30.21
N LEU A 162 -9.78 -49.94 -30.00
CA LEU A 162 -8.38 -49.94 -29.59
C LEU A 162 -8.15 -50.77 -28.32
N THR A 163 -8.96 -50.55 -27.31
CA THR A 163 -8.88 -51.32 -26.04
C THR A 163 -9.05 -52.84 -26.27
N LYS A 164 -10.03 -53.24 -27.11
CA LYS A 164 -10.25 -54.66 -27.45
C LYS A 164 -9.08 -55.24 -28.22
N LYS A 165 -8.56 -54.50 -29.22
CA LYS A 165 -7.44 -54.95 -30.09
C LYS A 165 -6.14 -55.03 -29.33
N ARG A 166 -5.82 -54.02 -28.45
CA ARG A 166 -4.65 -54.08 -27.57
C ARG A 166 -4.71 -55.29 -26.64
N ALA A 167 -5.85 -55.55 -25.99
CA ALA A 167 -6.03 -56.73 -25.15
C ALA A 167 -5.91 -58.06 -25.94
N ALA A 168 -6.29 -58.09 -27.21
CA ALA A 168 -6.09 -59.23 -28.09
C ALA A 168 -4.62 -59.40 -28.50
N ALA A 169 -3.93 -58.33 -28.84
CA ALA A 169 -2.49 -58.30 -29.14
C ALA A 169 -1.67 -58.83 -27.95
N ASP A 170 -1.98 -58.40 -26.74
CA ASP A 170 -1.32 -58.87 -25.52
C ASP A 170 -1.48 -60.40 -25.36
N ARG A 171 -2.67 -60.95 -25.60
CA ARG A 171 -2.90 -62.38 -25.51
C ARG A 171 -2.13 -63.16 -26.58
N ILE A 172 -2.01 -62.62 -27.80
CA ILE A 172 -1.27 -63.24 -28.89
C ILE A 172 0.22 -63.17 -28.59
N PHE A 173 0.71 -62.00 -28.17
CA PHE A 173 2.11 -61.81 -27.81
C PHE A 173 2.52 -62.71 -26.65
N TYR A 174 1.73 -62.84 -25.60
CA TYR A 174 2.01 -63.71 -24.48
C TYR A 174 2.11 -65.20 -24.91
N ARG A 175 1.27 -65.62 -25.89
CA ARG A 175 1.41 -66.94 -26.48
C ARG A 175 2.71 -67.08 -27.28
N ALA A 176 3.12 -66.07 -28.04
CA ALA A 176 4.40 -66.07 -28.74
C ALA A 176 5.58 -66.13 -27.78
N VAL A 177 5.58 -65.32 -26.71
CA VAL A 177 6.60 -65.41 -25.62
C VAL A 177 6.73 -66.82 -25.09
N LYS A 178 5.59 -67.45 -24.74
CA LYS A 178 5.57 -68.85 -24.22
C LYS A 178 6.10 -69.84 -25.21
N LYS A 179 5.75 -69.75 -26.51
CA LYS A 179 6.26 -70.55 -27.61
C LYS A 179 7.76 -70.47 -27.75
N TYR A 180 8.30 -69.24 -27.83
CA TYR A 180 9.72 -69.02 -28.09
C TYR A 180 10.60 -69.15 -26.84
N HIS A 181 10.02 -68.99 -25.64
CA HIS A 181 10.67 -69.38 -24.39
C HIS A 181 10.90 -70.90 -24.31
N GLY A 182 9.83 -71.70 -24.66
CA GLY A 182 9.95 -73.13 -24.72
C GLY A 182 10.92 -73.63 -25.77
N ALA A 183 11.25 -72.86 -26.78
CA ALA A 183 12.26 -73.18 -27.77
C ALA A 183 13.70 -72.71 -27.39
N GLY A 184 13.87 -72.00 -26.25
CA GLY A 184 15.16 -71.57 -25.72
C GLY A 184 15.85 -70.49 -26.54
N VAL A 185 15.09 -69.68 -27.28
CA VAL A 185 15.66 -68.65 -28.17
C VAL A 185 15.60 -67.23 -27.62
N LEU A 186 14.91 -67.01 -26.50
CA LEU A 186 14.76 -65.71 -25.83
C LEU A 186 15.95 -65.42 -24.93
N ALA A 187 16.36 -64.17 -24.89
CA ALA A 187 17.31 -63.67 -23.91
C ALA A 187 16.75 -63.67 -22.49
N ASP A 188 17.57 -63.44 -21.47
CA ASP A 188 17.13 -63.30 -20.05
C ASP A 188 16.02 -62.27 -19.89
N THR A 189 16.09 -61.17 -20.62
CA THR A 189 15.01 -60.21 -20.73
C THR A 189 14.13 -60.62 -21.89
N GLN A 190 13.08 -61.42 -21.63
CA GLN A 190 12.27 -62.11 -22.66
C GLN A 190 11.54 -61.15 -23.60
N GLU A 191 11.22 -59.97 -23.17
CA GLU A 191 10.45 -58.95 -23.92
C GLU A 191 10.97 -57.53 -23.69
N SER A 192 10.66 -56.66 -24.64
CA SER A 192 10.90 -55.20 -24.57
C SER A 192 9.77 -54.45 -25.30
N VAL A 193 9.81 -53.12 -25.28
CA VAL A 193 8.88 -52.28 -26.04
C VAL A 193 9.68 -51.38 -26.97
N HIS A 194 9.40 -51.47 -28.25
CA HIS A 194 9.93 -50.61 -29.32
C HIS A 194 8.78 -50.01 -30.10
N ASP A 195 8.84 -48.71 -30.39
CA ASP A 195 7.81 -47.95 -31.12
C ASP A 195 6.40 -48.24 -30.63
N ASN A 196 6.20 -48.28 -29.29
CA ASN A 196 4.94 -48.57 -28.63
C ASN A 196 4.38 -50.02 -28.92
N LYS A 197 5.22 -50.95 -29.50
CA LYS A 197 4.91 -52.35 -29.74
C LYS A 197 5.73 -53.22 -28.83
N ARG A 198 5.11 -54.32 -28.32
CA ARG A 198 5.84 -55.35 -27.59
C ARG A 198 6.65 -56.19 -28.56
N VAL A 199 7.92 -56.37 -28.25
CA VAL A 199 8.85 -57.15 -29.06
C VAL A 199 9.54 -58.23 -28.22
N LEU A 200 9.86 -59.34 -28.87
CA LEU A 200 10.67 -60.41 -28.26
C LEU A 200 12.14 -60.01 -28.23
N ALA A 201 12.79 -60.22 -27.10
CA ALA A 201 14.23 -60.07 -26.98
C ALA A 201 14.90 -61.41 -27.24
N ILE A 202 15.63 -61.52 -28.39
CA ILE A 202 16.15 -62.76 -28.90
C ILE A 202 17.67 -62.70 -28.80
N GLU A 203 18.31 -63.80 -28.38
CA GLU A 203 19.77 -63.90 -28.43
C GLU A 203 20.27 -63.92 -29.87
N GLY A 204 21.38 -63.22 -30.13
CA GLY A 204 21.94 -63.03 -31.47
C GLY A 204 22.17 -64.35 -32.29
N ALA A 205 22.47 -65.44 -31.57
CA ALA A 205 22.67 -66.78 -32.18
C ALA A 205 21.40 -67.34 -32.79
N PHE A 206 20.22 -66.92 -32.32
CA PHE A 206 18.91 -67.47 -32.75
C PHE A 206 18.08 -66.52 -33.58
N LYS A 207 18.67 -65.40 -34.10
CA LYS A 207 18.02 -64.35 -34.91
C LYS A 207 17.16 -64.93 -36.06
N GLY A 208 17.65 -66.01 -36.71
CA GLY A 208 16.93 -66.62 -37.87
C GLY A 208 15.82 -67.61 -37.50
N GLN A 209 15.60 -67.90 -36.17
CA GLN A 209 14.63 -68.92 -35.74
C GLN A 209 13.24 -68.32 -35.36
N VAL A 210 13.18 -67.00 -35.28
CA VAL A 210 11.93 -66.27 -34.97
C VAL A 210 11.44 -65.54 -36.22
N ASN A 211 10.27 -65.94 -36.70
CA ASN A 211 9.59 -65.21 -37.79
C ASN A 211 9.00 -63.91 -37.29
N GLY A 212 9.36 -62.80 -37.89
CA GLY A 212 8.84 -61.49 -37.50
C GLY A 212 9.61 -60.29 -38.10
N VAL A 213 9.22 -59.07 -37.69
CA VAL A 213 9.86 -57.82 -38.11
C VAL A 213 10.92 -57.42 -37.08
N PHE A 214 12.07 -57.05 -37.55
CA PHE A 214 13.21 -56.62 -36.76
C PHE A 214 13.13 -55.13 -36.46
N HIS A 215 13.12 -54.77 -35.17
CA HIS A 215 13.02 -53.38 -34.68
C HIS A 215 14.33 -52.79 -34.19
N GLY A 216 15.38 -53.58 -34.05
CA GLY A 216 16.67 -53.12 -33.55
C GLY A 216 17.46 -54.19 -32.78
N SER A 217 18.62 -53.79 -32.27
CA SER A 217 19.46 -54.61 -31.40
C SER A 217 20.00 -53.84 -30.22
N SER A 218 20.43 -54.58 -29.17
CA SER A 218 21.16 -53.98 -28.07
C SER A 218 22.50 -53.38 -28.53
N ALA A 219 23.10 -52.46 -27.77
CA ALA A 219 24.34 -51.76 -28.12
C ALA A 219 25.53 -52.70 -28.46
N LYS A 220 25.51 -53.95 -27.96
CA LYS A 220 26.52 -54.95 -28.24
C LYS A 220 26.08 -55.97 -29.33
N ALA A 221 24.96 -55.73 -29.95
CA ALA A 221 24.37 -56.65 -30.92
C ALA A 221 24.18 -58.12 -30.44
N SER A 222 24.18 -58.31 -29.13
CA SER A 222 23.96 -59.62 -28.51
C SER A 222 22.48 -60.02 -28.37
N ILE A 223 21.58 -59.04 -28.36
CA ILE A 223 20.13 -59.22 -28.26
C ILE A 223 19.49 -58.47 -29.44
N PHE A 224 18.54 -59.07 -30.06
CA PHE A 224 17.75 -58.54 -31.17
C PHE A 224 16.30 -58.43 -30.72
N PHE A 225 15.66 -57.32 -31.12
CA PHE A 225 14.28 -57.04 -30.82
C PHE A 225 13.42 -57.36 -32.04
N VAL A 226 12.53 -58.32 -31.89
CA VAL A 226 11.73 -58.85 -33.03
C VAL A 226 10.24 -58.80 -32.65
N GLU A 227 9.43 -58.12 -33.48
CA GLU A 227 7.99 -58.20 -33.44
C GLU A 227 7.58 -59.54 -34.08
N PRO A 228 6.96 -60.48 -33.35
CA PRO A 228 6.65 -61.81 -33.88
C PRO A 228 5.56 -61.70 -34.99
N SER A 229 5.65 -62.54 -36.00
CA SER A 229 4.70 -62.58 -37.11
C SER A 229 3.24 -62.74 -36.67
N GLU A 230 3.03 -63.41 -35.54
CA GLU A 230 1.72 -63.63 -34.94
C GLU A 230 1.03 -62.34 -34.50
N THR A 231 1.79 -61.26 -34.20
CA THR A 231 1.24 -59.97 -33.75
C THR A 231 1.20 -58.90 -34.83
N LEU A 232 1.80 -59.13 -35.99
CA LEU A 232 1.95 -58.10 -37.04
C LEU A 232 0.60 -57.56 -37.54
N GLU A 233 -0.35 -58.41 -37.84
CA GLU A 233 -1.66 -58.05 -38.37
C GLU A 233 -2.43 -57.20 -37.34
N ILE A 234 -2.50 -57.68 -36.10
CA ILE A 234 -3.22 -56.93 -35.04
C ILE A 234 -2.55 -55.61 -34.67
N ASN A 235 -1.21 -55.56 -34.69
CA ASN A 235 -0.49 -54.31 -34.44
C ASN A 235 -0.67 -53.30 -35.58
N ASN A 236 -0.79 -53.74 -36.82
CA ASN A 236 -1.13 -52.89 -37.95
C ASN A 236 -2.56 -52.32 -37.80
N GLU A 237 -3.52 -53.14 -37.41
CA GLU A 237 -4.89 -52.67 -37.09
C GLU A 237 -4.92 -51.69 -35.94
N ILE A 238 -4.11 -51.87 -34.88
CA ILE A 238 -3.95 -50.92 -33.76
C ILE A 238 -3.41 -49.60 -34.30
N THR A 239 -2.37 -49.64 -35.14
CA THR A 239 -1.78 -48.45 -35.72
C THR A 239 -2.80 -47.66 -36.59
N LEU A 240 -3.60 -48.34 -37.41
CA LEU A 240 -4.68 -47.69 -38.15
C LEU A 240 -5.73 -47.05 -37.27
N LEU A 241 -6.15 -47.74 -36.22
CA LEU A 241 -7.08 -47.17 -35.22
C LEU A 241 -6.50 -45.99 -34.45
N GLU A 242 -5.20 -45.98 -34.12
CA GLU A 242 -4.50 -44.82 -33.49
C GLU A 242 -4.46 -43.64 -34.44
N GLU A 243 -4.26 -43.86 -35.76
CA GLU A 243 -4.36 -42.80 -36.75
C GLU A 243 -5.79 -42.25 -36.88
N GLU A 244 -6.78 -43.13 -36.88
CA GLU A 244 -8.20 -42.75 -36.85
C GLU A 244 -8.54 -41.96 -35.60
N GLU A 245 -8.03 -42.36 -34.42
CA GLU A 245 -8.19 -41.61 -33.19
C GLU A 245 -7.60 -40.20 -33.32
N LYS A 246 -6.38 -40.06 -33.84
CA LYS A 246 -5.73 -38.75 -34.04
C LYS A 246 -6.53 -37.87 -35.00
N ARG A 247 -7.06 -38.46 -36.09
CA ARG A 247 -7.89 -37.70 -37.04
C ARG A 247 -9.19 -37.22 -36.40
N GLU A 248 -9.86 -38.11 -35.66
CA GLU A 248 -11.12 -37.73 -34.98
C GLU A 248 -10.89 -36.71 -33.84
N VAL A 249 -9.83 -36.87 -33.06
CA VAL A 249 -9.44 -35.88 -32.05
C VAL A 249 -9.19 -34.52 -32.72
N THR A 250 -8.44 -34.48 -33.79
CA THR A 250 -8.18 -33.23 -34.54
C THR A 250 -9.48 -32.61 -35.10
N ARG A 251 -10.42 -33.47 -35.58
CA ARG A 251 -11.73 -33.00 -36.05
C ARG A 251 -12.54 -32.37 -34.90
N ILE A 252 -12.55 -32.99 -33.71
CA ILE A 252 -13.25 -32.51 -32.54
C ILE A 252 -12.64 -31.17 -32.08
N LEU A 253 -11.32 -31.09 -31.98
CA LEU A 253 -10.63 -29.87 -31.58
C LEU A 253 -10.86 -28.72 -32.59
N ARG A 254 -10.94 -29.03 -33.91
CA ARG A 254 -11.26 -28.04 -34.95
C ARG A 254 -12.69 -27.50 -34.76
N LEU A 255 -13.65 -28.33 -34.46
CA LEU A 255 -15.03 -27.93 -34.21
C LEU A 255 -15.12 -27.06 -32.94
N LEU A 256 -14.43 -27.44 -31.86
CA LEU A 256 -14.35 -26.66 -30.66
C LEU A 256 -13.67 -25.31 -30.90
N THR A 257 -12.60 -25.30 -31.73
CA THR A 257 -11.93 -24.06 -32.12
C THR A 257 -12.87 -23.12 -32.89
N ALA A 258 -13.63 -23.66 -33.84
CA ALA A 258 -14.63 -22.88 -34.58
C ALA A 258 -15.75 -22.33 -33.69
N PHE A 259 -16.20 -23.10 -32.71
CA PHE A 259 -17.16 -22.62 -31.71
C PHE A 259 -16.59 -21.45 -30.90
N VAL A 260 -15.38 -21.62 -30.33
CA VAL A 260 -14.71 -20.58 -29.52
C VAL A 260 -14.40 -19.35 -30.37
N ALA A 261 -14.07 -19.51 -31.66
CA ALA A 261 -13.81 -18.40 -32.58
C ALA A 261 -15.03 -17.45 -32.71
N GLY A 262 -16.26 -17.95 -32.57
CA GLY A 262 -17.44 -17.11 -32.49
C GLY A 262 -17.50 -16.13 -31.32
N TYR A 263 -16.74 -16.41 -30.26
CA TYR A 263 -16.65 -15.55 -29.06
C TYR A 263 -15.35 -14.72 -28.99
N ARG A 264 -14.57 -14.69 -30.07
CA ARG A 264 -13.24 -14.05 -30.10
C ARG A 264 -13.24 -12.60 -29.58
N GLU A 265 -14.21 -11.78 -29.98
CA GLU A 265 -14.31 -10.38 -29.54
C GLU A 265 -14.61 -10.30 -28.01
N VAL A 266 -15.52 -11.12 -27.54
CA VAL A 266 -15.83 -11.20 -26.08
C VAL A 266 -14.60 -11.65 -25.29
N LEU A 267 -13.85 -12.63 -25.79
CA LEU A 267 -12.60 -13.09 -25.14
C LEU A 267 -11.55 -11.99 -25.09
N ARG A 268 -11.41 -11.20 -26.16
CA ARG A 268 -10.52 -10.03 -26.19
C ARG A 268 -10.91 -9.02 -25.13
N ASP A 269 -12.21 -8.72 -25.02
CA ASP A 269 -12.72 -7.74 -24.07
C ASP A 269 -12.56 -8.22 -22.62
N PHE A 270 -12.79 -9.50 -22.35
CA PHE A 270 -12.52 -10.12 -21.05
C PHE A 270 -11.04 -10.05 -20.66
N SER A 271 -10.16 -10.42 -21.58
CA SER A 271 -8.71 -10.31 -21.34
C SER A 271 -8.29 -8.86 -21.08
N THR A 272 -8.89 -7.90 -21.82
CA THR A 272 -8.60 -6.47 -21.61
C THR A 272 -9.10 -5.98 -20.25
N ALA A 273 -10.29 -6.41 -19.84
CA ALA A 273 -10.85 -6.08 -18.54
C ALA A 273 -10.00 -6.64 -17.37
N LEU A 274 -9.62 -7.91 -17.47
CA LEU A 274 -8.78 -8.55 -16.43
C LEU A 274 -7.44 -7.86 -16.28
N TYR A 275 -6.78 -7.53 -17.40
CA TYR A 275 -5.50 -6.81 -17.34
C TYR A 275 -5.65 -5.40 -16.75
N GLN A 276 -6.76 -4.70 -17.05
CA GLN A 276 -7.02 -3.37 -16.46
C GLN A 276 -7.25 -3.47 -14.96
N ILE A 277 -8.01 -4.47 -14.52
CA ILE A 277 -8.23 -4.73 -13.10
C ILE A 277 -6.91 -5.09 -12.41
N ASP A 278 -6.08 -5.94 -13.01
CA ASP A 278 -4.76 -6.29 -12.48
C ASP A 278 -3.85 -5.07 -12.32
N PHE A 279 -3.86 -4.19 -13.31
CA PHE A 279 -3.10 -2.95 -13.28
C PHE A 279 -3.51 -2.03 -12.11
N VAL A 280 -4.81 -1.85 -11.89
CA VAL A 280 -5.31 -1.03 -10.77
C VAL A 280 -5.11 -1.76 -9.44
N ASN A 281 -5.33 -3.07 -9.40
CA ASN A 281 -5.14 -3.90 -8.21
C ASN A 281 -3.68 -3.92 -7.74
N ALA A 282 -2.72 -4.00 -8.65
CA ALA A 282 -1.30 -3.95 -8.30
C ALA A 282 -0.91 -2.62 -7.63
N LYS A 283 -1.48 -1.50 -8.10
CA LYS A 283 -1.32 -0.18 -7.48
C LYS A 283 -1.96 -0.12 -6.09
N ALA A 284 -3.15 -0.71 -5.91
CA ALA A 284 -3.86 -0.75 -4.63
C ALA A 284 -3.14 -1.65 -3.60
N LEU A 285 -2.59 -2.79 -4.02
CA LEU A 285 -1.77 -3.65 -3.17
C LEU A 285 -0.50 -2.94 -2.71
N TYR A 286 0.15 -2.19 -3.62
CA TYR A 286 1.29 -1.37 -3.24
C TYR A 286 0.89 -0.29 -2.23
N ALA A 287 -0.25 0.38 -2.45
CA ALA A 287 -0.76 1.39 -1.54
C ALA A 287 -1.10 0.81 -0.15
N LEU A 288 -1.63 -0.41 -0.10
CA LEU A 288 -1.91 -1.12 1.16
C LEU A 288 -0.63 -1.42 1.92
N ASP A 289 0.39 -1.98 1.26
CA ASP A 289 1.68 -2.35 1.88
C ASP A 289 2.48 -1.13 2.36
N GLU A 290 2.32 0.00 1.65
CA GLU A 290 2.99 1.26 1.94
C GLU A 290 2.12 2.24 2.75
N GLU A 291 0.96 1.81 3.27
CA GLU A 291 0.04 2.66 4.03
C GLU A 291 -0.25 4.00 3.31
N ALA A 292 -0.27 3.95 1.97
CA ALA A 292 -0.52 5.10 1.14
C ALA A 292 -2.01 5.46 1.11
N CYS A 293 -2.32 6.73 0.94
CA CYS A 293 -3.69 7.22 0.88
C CYS A 293 -3.91 8.18 -0.29
N LEU A 294 -5.16 8.51 -0.55
CA LEU A 294 -5.56 9.57 -1.46
C LEU A 294 -5.61 10.89 -0.68
N PRO A 295 -4.72 11.88 -0.95
CA PRO A 295 -4.78 13.20 -0.34
C PRO A 295 -5.92 14.03 -0.93
N GLN A 296 -6.16 15.21 -0.38
CA GLN A 296 -7.05 16.19 -1.01
C GLN A 296 -6.43 16.70 -2.31
N LEU A 297 -7.17 16.61 -3.42
CA LEU A 297 -6.68 16.98 -4.75
C LEU A 297 -7.20 18.35 -5.16
N VAL A 298 -6.33 19.20 -5.74
CA VAL A 298 -6.71 20.53 -6.26
C VAL A 298 -6.11 20.74 -7.65
N ASP A 299 -6.90 21.29 -8.60
CA ASP A 299 -6.44 21.60 -9.96
C ASP A 299 -5.69 22.94 -10.03
N LYS A 300 -4.69 23.11 -9.17
CA LYS A 300 -3.75 24.24 -9.16
C LYS A 300 -2.45 23.77 -8.55
N PRO A 301 -1.32 24.41 -8.85
CA PRO A 301 -0.07 24.11 -8.17
C PRO A 301 -0.18 24.31 -6.67
N HIS A 302 -0.01 23.24 -5.92
CA HIS A 302 -0.07 23.23 -4.47
C HIS A 302 0.58 21.96 -3.93
N ILE A 303 1.37 22.08 -2.91
CA ILE A 303 1.97 20.97 -2.17
C ILE A 303 1.84 21.32 -0.69
N GLU A 304 1.05 20.57 0.03
CA GLU A 304 0.96 20.62 1.49
C GLU A 304 1.01 19.17 1.98
N LEU A 305 2.21 18.72 2.27
CA LEU A 305 2.48 17.37 2.75
C LEU A 305 2.55 17.38 4.26
N ILE A 306 1.73 16.55 4.88
CA ILE A 306 1.70 16.32 6.31
C ILE A 306 2.19 14.89 6.55
N LYS A 307 3.21 14.74 7.37
CA LYS A 307 3.81 13.44 7.73
C LYS A 307 4.15 12.57 6.50
N ALA A 308 4.68 13.20 5.46
CA ALA A 308 5.05 12.50 4.24
C ALA A 308 6.26 11.58 4.49
N ILE A 309 6.20 10.39 3.94
CA ILE A 309 7.27 9.39 4.04
C ILE A 309 7.75 9.04 2.63
N ASN A 310 9.06 9.05 2.42
CA ASN A 310 9.63 8.52 1.19
C ASN A 310 9.53 6.99 1.20
N PRO A 311 8.78 6.36 0.29
CA PRO A 311 8.57 4.92 0.32
C PRO A 311 9.84 4.13 0.03
N VAL A 312 10.73 4.63 -0.83
CA VAL A 312 12.01 3.98 -1.14
C VAL A 312 12.94 4.00 0.07
N LEU A 313 13.02 5.15 0.77
CA LEU A 313 13.78 5.27 2.01
C LEU A 313 13.21 4.35 3.10
N ARG A 314 11.87 4.25 3.18
CA ARG A 314 11.21 3.37 4.14
C ARG A 314 11.56 1.90 3.90
N ASP A 315 11.52 1.45 2.66
CA ASP A 315 11.90 0.08 2.31
C ASP A 315 13.36 -0.22 2.65
N PHE A 316 14.27 0.72 2.36
CA PHE A 316 15.66 0.62 2.73
C PHE A 316 15.88 0.56 4.25
N HIS A 317 15.10 1.34 5.02
CA HIS A 317 15.17 1.36 6.47
C HIS A 317 14.46 0.17 7.13
N LYS A 318 13.39 -0.39 6.53
CA LYS A 318 12.76 -1.64 7.00
C LYS A 318 13.80 -2.77 7.14
N ALA A 319 14.69 -2.92 6.15
CA ALA A 319 15.76 -3.92 6.19
C ALA A 319 16.75 -3.70 7.36
N LYS A 320 16.93 -2.45 7.80
CA LYS A 320 17.86 -2.04 8.87
C LYS A 320 17.15 -1.79 10.20
N LYS A 321 15.82 -1.95 10.28
CA LYS A 321 14.98 -1.65 11.46
C LYS A 321 15.17 -0.23 12.00
N LYS A 322 15.41 0.74 11.11
CA LYS A 322 15.54 2.15 11.46
C LYS A 322 14.21 2.89 11.19
N PRO A 323 13.78 3.80 12.06
CA PRO A 323 12.62 4.65 11.76
C PRO A 323 12.95 5.64 10.65
N VAL A 324 11.93 6.05 9.89
CA VAL A 324 12.00 7.18 8.95
C VAL A 324 11.31 8.36 9.60
N VAL A 325 11.96 9.51 9.57
CA VAL A 325 11.37 10.76 10.06
C VAL A 325 10.45 11.31 8.97
N PRO A 326 9.17 11.56 9.28
CA PRO A 326 8.22 12.11 8.33
C PRO A 326 8.55 13.56 7.96
N LEU A 327 8.20 13.96 6.74
CA LEU A 327 8.39 15.31 6.20
C LEU A 327 7.07 16.09 6.24
N ASP A 328 7.12 17.31 6.80
CA ASP A 328 6.08 18.32 6.67
C ASP A 328 6.63 19.44 5.78
N ILE A 329 5.93 19.76 4.68
CA ILE A 329 6.35 20.82 3.74
C ILE A 329 5.14 21.45 3.06
N ARG A 330 5.20 22.77 2.84
CA ARG A 330 4.16 23.52 2.17
C ARG A 330 4.71 24.43 1.06
N LEU A 331 4.14 24.28 -0.14
CA LEU A 331 4.33 25.18 -1.28
C LEU A 331 2.96 25.56 -1.84
N ASP A 332 2.66 26.86 -1.83
CA ASP A 332 1.38 27.38 -2.27
C ASP A 332 1.53 28.72 -3.04
N ALA A 333 0.45 29.43 -3.23
CA ALA A 333 0.49 30.74 -3.89
C ALA A 333 1.26 31.82 -3.09
N GLN A 334 1.43 31.64 -1.78
CA GLN A 334 2.16 32.55 -0.90
C GLN A 334 3.65 32.18 -0.82
N THR A 335 3.95 30.89 -0.75
CA THR A 335 5.32 30.37 -0.74
C THR A 335 5.50 29.42 -1.91
N ARG A 336 6.02 29.93 -3.03
CA ARG A 336 6.22 29.14 -4.25
C ARG A 336 7.56 28.42 -4.29
N ILE A 337 8.59 29.05 -3.75
CA ILE A 337 9.95 28.53 -3.74
C ILE A 337 10.42 28.40 -2.30
N LEU A 338 10.92 27.22 -1.95
CA LEU A 338 11.55 26.95 -0.67
C LEU A 338 13.04 26.73 -0.86
N VAL A 339 13.86 27.52 -0.19
CA VAL A 339 15.33 27.40 -0.17
C VAL A 339 15.75 26.72 1.12
N ILE A 340 16.18 25.47 1.02
CA ILE A 340 16.56 24.62 2.17
C ILE A 340 18.05 24.73 2.42
N SER A 341 18.44 25.01 3.65
CA SER A 341 19.82 25.06 4.12
C SER A 341 20.04 24.15 5.33
N GLY A 342 21.28 23.97 5.74
CA GLY A 342 21.65 23.10 6.85
C GLY A 342 22.81 22.16 6.51
N PRO A 343 23.22 21.29 7.43
CA PRO A 343 24.35 20.37 7.23
C PRO A 343 24.08 19.35 6.10
N ASN A 344 25.15 18.85 5.45
CA ASN A 344 25.00 17.90 4.33
C ASN A 344 24.31 16.61 4.75
N ALA A 345 24.62 16.07 5.91
CA ALA A 345 23.99 14.88 6.46
C ALA A 345 22.56 15.11 6.98
N GLY A 346 22.00 16.33 6.90
CA GLY A 346 20.70 16.70 7.48
C GLY A 346 19.47 16.21 6.69
N GLY A 347 19.64 15.60 5.51
CA GLY A 347 18.52 15.03 4.73
C GLY A 347 17.95 15.98 3.65
N LYS A 348 18.67 17.05 3.27
CA LYS A 348 18.25 18.03 2.25
C LYS A 348 17.85 17.37 0.91
N SER A 349 18.74 16.57 0.34
CA SER A 349 18.52 15.87 -0.95
C SER A 349 17.37 14.88 -0.87
N ILE A 350 17.22 14.19 0.27
CA ILE A 350 16.08 13.28 0.51
C ILE A 350 14.76 14.06 0.55
N THR A 351 14.73 15.25 1.11
CA THR A 351 13.54 16.12 1.12
C THR A 351 13.13 16.48 -0.32
N LEU A 352 14.09 16.89 -1.17
CA LEU A 352 13.82 17.15 -2.59
C LEU A 352 13.27 15.91 -3.30
N LYS A 353 13.98 14.77 -3.14
CA LYS A 353 13.56 13.50 -3.73
C LYS A 353 12.16 13.08 -3.25
N THR A 354 11.84 13.28 -1.97
CA THR A 354 10.52 12.94 -1.43
C THR A 354 9.41 13.77 -2.08
N VAL A 355 9.60 15.09 -2.19
CA VAL A 355 8.62 15.96 -2.85
C VAL A 355 8.42 15.58 -4.31
N GLY A 356 9.52 15.37 -5.05
CA GLY A 356 9.47 14.98 -6.46
C GLY A 356 8.84 13.60 -6.67
N LEU A 357 9.22 12.62 -5.86
CA LEU A 357 8.74 11.25 -5.95
C LEU A 357 7.24 11.16 -5.68
N LEU A 358 6.77 11.76 -4.59
CA LEU A 358 5.34 11.73 -4.25
C LEU A 358 4.50 12.47 -5.30
N GLN A 359 5.02 13.57 -5.87
CA GLN A 359 4.33 14.28 -6.94
C GLN A 359 4.29 13.45 -8.24
N LEU A 360 5.38 12.75 -8.60
CA LEU A 360 5.39 11.84 -9.74
C LEU A 360 4.45 10.65 -9.53
N MET A 361 4.44 10.06 -8.33
CA MET A 361 3.52 8.98 -7.96
C MET A 361 2.08 9.41 -8.15
N LEU A 362 1.68 10.54 -7.55
CA LEU A 362 0.31 11.07 -7.63
C LEU A 362 -0.12 11.27 -9.08
N GLN A 363 0.68 11.99 -9.88
CA GLN A 363 0.35 12.29 -11.27
C GLN A 363 0.45 11.08 -12.21
N SER A 364 1.03 9.97 -11.75
CA SER A 364 1.02 8.66 -12.42
C SER A 364 -0.13 7.75 -11.97
N GLY A 365 -1.06 8.26 -11.16
CA GLY A 365 -2.20 7.51 -10.66
C GLY A 365 -1.81 6.49 -9.59
N LEU A 366 -0.78 6.78 -8.78
CA LEU A 366 -0.41 6.02 -7.59
C LEU A 366 -0.79 6.82 -6.33
N LEU A 367 -1.34 6.16 -5.35
CA LEU A 367 -1.58 6.75 -4.02
C LEU A 367 -0.25 7.04 -3.33
N VAL A 368 -0.25 8.01 -2.42
CA VAL A 368 0.97 8.55 -1.81
C VAL A 368 1.02 8.31 -0.31
N THR A 369 2.22 8.20 0.22
CA THR A 369 2.52 7.92 1.62
C THR A 369 2.54 9.20 2.45
N VAL A 370 1.37 9.78 2.66
CA VAL A 370 1.15 11.03 3.40
C VAL A 370 -0.01 10.90 4.38
N HIS A 371 -0.19 11.89 5.24
CA HIS A 371 -1.42 11.97 6.05
C HIS A 371 -2.63 12.33 5.18
N PRO A 372 -3.83 11.77 5.42
CA PRO A 372 -5.03 12.06 4.60
C PRO A 372 -5.42 13.54 4.50
N ASP A 373 -5.06 14.35 5.48
CA ASP A 373 -5.31 15.80 5.48
C ASP A 373 -4.34 16.58 4.58
N SER A 374 -3.35 15.92 3.98
CA SER A 374 -2.44 16.54 3.02
C SER A 374 -3.20 17.00 1.78
N THR A 375 -2.76 18.13 1.20
CA THR A 375 -3.34 18.66 -0.04
C THR A 375 -2.28 18.69 -1.14
N MET A 376 -2.57 18.06 -2.27
CA MET A 376 -1.66 18.02 -3.41
C MET A 376 -2.31 18.54 -4.68
N GLY A 377 -1.56 19.36 -5.38
CA GLY A 377 -2.00 20.03 -6.58
C GLY A 377 -1.38 19.45 -7.85
N TRP A 378 -1.68 20.11 -8.99
CA TRP A 378 -1.30 19.62 -10.30
C TRP A 378 -0.27 20.51 -10.99
N PHE A 379 0.78 19.86 -11.51
CA PHE A 379 1.85 20.51 -12.25
C PHE A 379 1.86 20.05 -13.70
N ASN A 380 2.21 20.96 -14.62
CA ASN A 380 2.36 20.66 -16.03
C ASN A 380 3.78 20.20 -16.38
N GLY A 381 4.74 20.44 -15.49
CA GLY A 381 6.13 20.04 -15.64
C GLY A 381 6.78 19.76 -14.29
N ILE A 382 7.67 18.78 -14.25
CA ILE A 382 8.62 18.55 -13.16
C ILE A 382 10.02 18.53 -13.76
N MET A 383 10.89 19.35 -13.20
CA MET A 383 12.27 19.49 -13.63
C MET A 383 13.18 19.32 -12.42
N ALA A 384 14.25 18.57 -12.56
CA ALA A 384 15.17 18.34 -11.45
C ALA A 384 16.63 18.45 -11.86
N ASP A 385 17.42 18.96 -10.95
CA ASP A 385 18.87 18.83 -10.95
C ASP A 385 19.26 18.25 -9.59
N ILE A 386 19.26 16.92 -9.51
CA ILE A 386 19.52 16.14 -8.30
C ILE A 386 20.57 15.08 -8.62
N GLY A 387 21.57 14.97 -7.77
CA GLY A 387 22.66 14.02 -7.90
C GLY A 387 23.93 14.63 -8.49
N ASP A 388 25.07 14.06 -8.08
CA ASP A 388 26.38 14.39 -8.61
C ASP A 388 26.61 13.60 -9.89
N ALA A 389 26.79 14.28 -11.00
CA ALA A 389 27.26 13.67 -12.25
C ALA A 389 28.76 13.31 -12.09
N GLN A 390 29.05 12.38 -11.21
CA GLN A 390 30.40 11.81 -11.04
C GLN A 390 30.67 10.74 -12.09
N SER A 391 30.60 11.05 -13.37
CA SER A 391 31.23 10.26 -14.40
C SER A 391 32.61 10.83 -14.68
N ILE A 392 33.62 9.98 -14.56
CA ILE A 392 35.04 10.30 -14.76
C ILE A 392 35.31 10.95 -16.13
N GLU A 393 34.43 10.75 -17.10
CA GLU A 393 34.51 11.34 -18.45
C GLU A 393 34.11 12.83 -18.53
N ASN A 394 33.56 13.44 -17.45
CA ASN A 394 32.92 14.75 -17.48
C ASN A 394 33.39 15.76 -16.41
N GLU A 395 34.58 15.64 -15.83
CA GLU A 395 35.03 16.57 -14.76
C GLU A 395 35.11 18.04 -15.21
N LEU A 396 35.37 18.32 -16.47
CA LEU A 396 35.32 19.68 -17.04
C LEU A 396 33.90 20.12 -17.45
N SER A 397 32.92 19.23 -17.34
CA SER A 397 31.54 19.46 -17.83
C SER A 397 30.51 19.63 -16.73
N THR A 398 30.83 19.37 -15.45
CA THR A 398 29.81 19.40 -14.36
C THR A 398 29.14 20.78 -14.20
N TYR A 399 29.93 21.85 -14.19
CA TYR A 399 29.37 23.21 -14.10
C TYR A 399 28.65 23.62 -15.37
N SER A 400 29.22 23.30 -16.55
CA SER A 400 28.58 23.58 -17.84
C SER A 400 27.27 22.78 -17.98
N SER A 401 27.22 21.56 -17.51
CA SER A 401 26.00 20.75 -17.46
C SER A 401 24.94 21.37 -16.55
N LYS A 402 25.32 21.81 -15.34
CA LYS A 402 24.42 22.52 -14.43
C LYS A 402 23.89 23.83 -15.08
N LEU A 403 24.74 24.60 -15.74
CA LEU A 403 24.34 25.80 -16.48
C LEU A 403 23.37 25.49 -17.62
N ASN A 404 23.60 24.41 -18.38
CA ASN A 404 22.68 23.99 -19.45
C ASN A 404 21.32 23.60 -18.88
N LYS A 405 21.28 22.86 -17.76
CA LYS A 405 20.03 22.55 -17.07
C LYS A 405 19.33 23.84 -16.60
N MET A 406 20.07 24.77 -15.99
CA MET A 406 19.51 26.05 -15.55
C MET A 406 18.96 26.88 -16.73
N LYS A 407 19.69 26.93 -17.83
CA LYS A 407 19.19 27.57 -19.06
C LYS A 407 17.86 26.94 -19.50
N TYR A 408 17.80 25.61 -19.54
CA TYR A 408 16.57 24.90 -19.90
C TYR A 408 15.43 25.21 -18.89
N PHE A 409 15.72 25.27 -17.60
CA PHE A 409 14.71 25.62 -16.59
C PHE A 409 14.17 27.03 -16.83
N LEU A 410 15.02 28.01 -17.11
CA LEU A 410 14.60 29.37 -17.41
C LEU A 410 13.74 29.47 -18.67
N ASP A 411 14.07 28.68 -19.69
CA ASP A 411 13.34 28.67 -20.97
C ASP A 411 11.99 27.93 -20.88
N ALA A 412 11.89 26.90 -20.03
CA ALA A 412 10.78 25.95 -20.01
C ALA A 412 9.90 26.00 -18.75
N ALA A 413 10.41 26.52 -17.63
CA ALA A 413 9.67 26.56 -16.38
C ALA A 413 8.82 27.82 -16.24
N TYR A 414 7.55 27.64 -15.98
CA TYR A 414 6.60 28.74 -15.72
C TYR A 414 5.45 28.27 -14.83
N GLY A 415 4.81 29.16 -14.13
CA GLY A 415 3.60 29.03 -13.28
C GLY A 415 3.19 27.68 -12.74
N LYS A 416 2.95 26.69 -13.59
CA LYS A 416 2.56 25.32 -13.23
C LYS A 416 3.72 24.32 -13.35
N THR A 417 4.97 24.74 -13.11
CA THR A 417 6.15 23.87 -13.14
C THR A 417 6.75 23.74 -11.74
N LEU A 418 7.10 22.52 -11.35
CA LEU A 418 7.85 22.22 -10.13
C LEU A 418 9.31 22.00 -10.49
N VAL A 419 10.22 22.77 -9.87
CA VAL A 419 11.66 22.68 -10.07
C VAL A 419 12.33 22.22 -8.77
N LEU A 420 13.19 21.22 -8.87
CA LEU A 420 13.91 20.62 -7.75
C LEU A 420 15.41 20.74 -8.02
N ILE A 421 16.12 21.53 -7.22
CA ILE A 421 17.55 21.78 -7.45
C ILE A 421 18.33 21.46 -6.19
N ASP A 422 19.25 20.51 -6.30
CA ASP A 422 20.15 20.18 -5.21
C ASP A 422 21.49 20.95 -5.36
N GLU A 423 22.00 21.43 -4.25
CA GLU A 423 23.26 22.21 -4.17
C GLU A 423 23.31 23.40 -5.15
N PHE A 424 22.27 24.22 -5.11
CA PHE A 424 22.10 25.34 -6.04
C PHE A 424 23.29 26.31 -6.01
N GLY A 425 23.94 26.50 -7.17
CA GLY A 425 25.11 27.31 -7.35
C GLY A 425 26.45 26.61 -7.18
N SER A 426 26.49 25.36 -6.78
CA SER A 426 27.73 24.58 -6.61
C SER A 426 28.39 24.20 -7.94
N GLY A 427 29.69 23.87 -7.90
CA GLY A 427 30.45 23.37 -9.06
C GLY A 427 31.30 24.41 -9.80
N SER A 428 31.41 25.64 -9.27
CA SER A 428 32.24 26.73 -9.76
C SER A 428 32.91 27.45 -8.60
N ASP A 429 33.68 28.50 -8.91
CA ASP A 429 34.13 29.45 -7.90
C ASP A 429 32.96 29.90 -7.02
N PRO A 430 33.09 29.89 -5.68
CA PRO A 430 31.99 30.15 -4.75
C PRO A 430 31.30 31.49 -4.96
N ASP A 431 32.05 32.56 -5.24
CA ASP A 431 31.47 33.89 -5.41
C ASP A 431 30.76 34.03 -6.75
N LEU A 432 31.36 33.53 -7.83
CA LEU A 432 30.77 33.51 -9.16
C LEU A 432 29.54 32.58 -9.22
N GLY A 433 29.63 31.37 -8.66
CA GLY A 433 28.53 30.45 -8.60
C GLY A 433 27.34 30.97 -7.78
N SER A 434 27.64 31.60 -6.65
CA SER A 434 26.64 32.24 -5.79
C SER A 434 25.93 33.41 -6.49
N SER A 435 26.68 34.29 -7.19
CA SER A 435 26.10 35.40 -7.91
C SER A 435 25.19 34.97 -9.05
N MET A 436 25.59 33.97 -9.82
CA MET A 436 24.75 33.39 -10.89
C MET A 436 23.49 32.75 -10.31
N ALA A 437 23.60 31.98 -9.23
CA ALA A 437 22.46 31.34 -8.58
C ALA A 437 21.44 32.38 -8.05
N GLN A 438 21.90 33.51 -7.52
CA GLN A 438 21.01 34.62 -7.12
C GLN A 438 20.18 35.16 -8.30
N VAL A 439 20.82 35.36 -9.47
CA VAL A 439 20.14 35.83 -10.68
C VAL A 439 19.12 34.77 -11.17
N PHE A 440 19.50 33.51 -11.19
CA PHE A 440 18.59 32.42 -11.55
C PHE A 440 17.40 32.31 -10.60
N LEU A 441 17.61 32.45 -9.29
CA LEU A 441 16.53 32.43 -8.31
C LEU A 441 15.51 33.53 -8.56
N ARG A 442 15.98 34.75 -8.86
CA ARG A 442 15.12 35.89 -9.22
C ARG A 442 14.31 35.59 -10.49
N ALA A 443 14.95 35.09 -11.54
CA ALA A 443 14.31 34.79 -12.81
C ALA A 443 13.25 33.67 -12.65
N LEU A 444 13.55 32.61 -11.90
CA LEU A 444 12.58 31.56 -11.59
C LEU A 444 11.40 32.04 -10.76
N ASN A 445 11.63 32.98 -9.83
CA ASN A 445 10.55 33.58 -9.06
C ASN A 445 9.68 34.49 -9.92
N GLU A 446 10.27 35.28 -10.84
CA GLU A 446 9.57 36.14 -11.82
C GLU A 446 8.69 35.31 -12.76
N SER A 447 9.16 34.12 -13.21
CA SER A 447 8.38 33.18 -14.03
C SER A 447 7.28 32.44 -13.24
N LYS A 448 7.11 32.78 -11.95
CA LYS A 448 6.10 32.20 -11.04
C LYS A 448 6.24 30.69 -10.85
N THR A 449 7.43 30.16 -11.02
CA THR A 449 7.76 28.74 -10.87
C THR A 449 7.62 28.30 -9.41
N TYR A 450 7.21 27.08 -9.18
CA TYR A 450 7.26 26.42 -7.87
C TYR A 450 8.56 25.64 -7.76
N GLY A 451 9.18 25.61 -6.58
CA GLY A 451 10.42 24.85 -6.45
C GLY A 451 10.88 24.60 -5.03
N VAL A 452 11.70 23.57 -4.90
CA VAL A 452 12.48 23.30 -3.69
C VAL A 452 13.95 23.27 -4.11
N MET A 453 14.75 24.07 -3.44
CA MET A 453 16.17 24.22 -3.76
C MET A 453 16.99 24.05 -2.49
N THR A 454 18.13 23.39 -2.57
CA THR A 454 19.07 23.35 -1.45
C THR A 454 20.29 24.21 -1.74
N THR A 455 20.85 24.82 -0.73
CA THR A 455 22.04 25.65 -0.91
C THR A 455 22.90 25.71 0.34
N HIS A 456 24.19 25.96 0.14
CA HIS A 456 25.14 26.27 1.19
C HIS A 456 25.50 27.76 1.23
N TYR A 457 25.10 28.56 0.21
CA TYR A 457 25.48 29.95 0.09
C TYR A 457 24.60 30.86 0.95
N ASN A 458 25.24 31.64 1.85
CA ASN A 458 24.56 32.60 2.70
C ASN A 458 23.90 33.73 1.90
N SER A 459 24.46 34.14 0.77
CA SER A 459 23.90 35.13 -0.12
C SER A 459 22.55 34.71 -0.72
N ILE A 460 22.37 33.41 -1.05
CA ILE A 460 21.09 32.89 -1.54
C ILE A 460 20.07 32.86 -0.40
N LYS A 461 20.49 32.50 0.82
CA LYS A 461 19.60 32.51 2.00
C LYS A 461 19.10 33.91 2.30
N ALA A 462 19.98 34.92 2.22
CA ALA A 462 19.61 36.33 2.39
C ALA A 462 18.63 36.77 1.32
N LEU A 463 18.95 36.52 0.03
CA LEU A 463 18.08 36.85 -1.09
C LEU A 463 16.70 36.17 -0.97
N ALA A 464 16.62 34.93 -0.49
CA ALA A 464 15.36 34.20 -0.29
C ALA A 464 14.46 34.88 0.76
N SER A 465 15.04 35.59 1.72
CA SER A 465 14.27 36.40 2.70
C SER A 465 13.74 37.70 2.12
N ASP A 466 14.41 38.24 1.09
CA ASP A 466 14.04 39.51 0.46
C ASP A 466 13.02 39.34 -0.67
N LEU A 467 13.03 38.17 -1.32
CA LEU A 467 12.16 37.91 -2.46
C LEU A 467 10.74 37.54 -2.02
N PRO A 468 9.71 38.16 -2.61
CA PRO A 468 8.33 37.81 -2.32
C PRO A 468 8.05 36.37 -2.76
N ARG A 469 7.34 35.58 -1.94
CA ARG A 469 6.93 34.20 -2.22
C ARG A 469 8.08 33.20 -2.32
N VAL A 470 9.24 33.57 -1.85
CA VAL A 470 10.37 32.69 -1.61
C VAL A 470 10.56 32.60 -0.10
N GLU A 471 10.76 31.44 0.42
CA GLU A 471 10.90 31.20 1.85
C GLU A 471 12.15 30.37 2.13
N ASN A 472 12.80 30.63 3.26
CA ASN A 472 13.90 29.83 3.73
C ASN A 472 13.38 28.60 4.52
N GLY A 473 14.11 27.50 4.44
CA GLY A 473 13.92 26.31 5.26
C GLY A 473 15.24 25.81 5.83
N SER A 474 15.18 25.19 6.98
CA SER A 474 16.36 24.59 7.61
C SER A 474 16.08 23.15 8.05
N MET A 475 17.08 22.27 7.85
CA MET A 475 17.05 20.95 8.46
C MET A 475 17.46 21.06 9.93
N GLN A 476 16.66 20.49 10.83
CA GLN A 476 16.95 20.49 12.26
C GLN A 476 18.19 19.68 12.57
N PHE A 477 18.99 20.22 13.50
CA PHE A 477 20.22 19.62 13.97
C PHE A 477 20.28 19.76 15.48
N ASN A 478 20.51 18.66 16.17
CA ASN A 478 20.70 18.65 17.61
C ASN A 478 22.09 19.19 17.95
N SER A 479 22.15 20.40 18.49
CA SER A 479 23.40 21.05 18.86
C SER A 479 24.09 20.42 20.08
N THR A 480 23.40 19.57 20.84
CA THR A 480 23.94 18.89 22.01
C THR A 480 24.67 17.62 21.62
N ASP A 481 24.01 16.78 20.78
CA ASP A 481 24.54 15.50 20.34
C ASP A 481 25.19 15.59 18.95
N LEU A 482 25.19 16.78 18.34
CA LEU A 482 25.66 17.05 16.99
C LEU A 482 25.13 16.06 15.94
N SER A 483 23.87 15.67 16.06
CA SER A 483 23.20 14.69 15.21
C SER A 483 22.06 15.32 14.41
N PRO A 484 21.82 14.88 13.15
CA PRO A 484 20.71 15.36 12.36
C PRO A 484 19.39 14.80 12.91
N GLU A 485 18.37 15.64 13.04
CA GLU A 485 17.03 15.24 13.43
C GLU A 485 16.14 14.92 12.22
N PHE A 486 16.59 15.25 10.99
CA PHE A 486 15.90 15.05 9.72
C PHE A 486 14.53 15.76 9.63
N VAL A 487 14.25 16.71 10.49
CA VAL A 487 13.01 17.49 10.50
C VAL A 487 13.25 18.79 9.74
N LEU A 488 12.33 19.15 8.84
CA LEU A 488 12.36 20.41 8.11
C LEU A 488 11.66 21.50 8.91
N ASN A 489 12.36 22.60 9.16
CA ASN A 489 11.80 23.86 9.70
C ASN A 489 11.65 24.86 8.59
N GLN A 490 10.44 25.08 8.12
CA GLN A 490 10.11 26.10 7.13
C GLN A 490 10.03 27.48 7.80
N GLY A 491 10.45 28.54 7.08
CA GLY A 491 10.43 29.92 7.55
C GLY A 491 11.72 30.39 8.27
N VAL A 492 12.76 29.53 8.34
CA VAL A 492 14.03 29.90 8.98
C VAL A 492 15.21 29.38 8.19
N PRO A 493 16.18 30.24 7.85
CA PRO A 493 17.43 29.80 7.24
C PRO A 493 18.27 29.01 8.24
N GLY A 494 18.95 27.97 7.76
CA GLY A 494 19.82 27.11 8.58
C GLY A 494 21.29 27.48 8.50
N SER A 495 22.02 27.21 9.59
CA SER A 495 23.46 27.20 9.59
C SER A 495 24.03 25.90 9.03
N SER A 496 25.25 25.93 8.53
CA SER A 496 25.93 24.73 8.03
C SER A 496 26.55 23.85 9.13
N TYR A 497 26.64 24.36 10.36
CA TYR A 497 27.27 23.69 11.54
C TYR A 497 28.65 23.11 11.25
N THR A 498 29.39 23.68 10.33
CA THR A 498 30.69 23.14 9.86
C THR A 498 31.70 23.03 10.98
N TYR A 499 31.80 24.05 11.85
CA TYR A 499 32.76 24.05 12.96
C TYR A 499 32.37 23.10 14.09
N GLU A 500 31.08 22.97 14.35
CA GLU A 500 30.54 22.05 15.34
C GLU A 500 30.77 20.59 14.91
N VAL A 501 30.54 20.30 13.64
CA VAL A 501 30.83 18.97 13.05
C VAL A 501 32.33 18.68 13.05
N ALA A 502 33.20 19.66 12.71
CA ALA A 502 34.65 19.50 12.78
C ALA A 502 35.13 19.19 14.21
N GLN A 503 34.55 19.86 15.20
CA GLN A 503 34.82 19.57 16.61
C GLN A 503 34.42 18.17 17.04
N GLN A 504 33.27 17.68 16.54
CA GLN A 504 32.75 16.35 16.82
C GLN A 504 33.67 15.26 16.22
N VAL A 505 34.19 15.47 15.02
CA VAL A 505 35.12 14.55 14.34
C VAL A 505 36.49 14.53 15.05
N GLY A 506 36.74 15.46 15.98
CA GLY A 506 37.97 15.52 16.78
C GLY A 506 39.04 16.41 16.18
N VAL A 507 38.70 17.34 15.29
CA VAL A 507 39.65 18.38 14.84
C VAL A 507 40.04 19.26 16.03
N ASP A 508 41.34 19.54 16.15
CA ASP A 508 41.86 20.36 17.25
C ASP A 508 41.16 21.71 17.29
N LYS A 509 40.71 22.10 18.47
CA LYS A 509 40.03 23.36 18.70
C LYS A 509 40.82 24.58 18.23
N ARG A 510 42.18 24.53 18.34
CA ARG A 510 43.07 25.59 17.86
C ARG A 510 42.92 25.80 16.35
N LEU A 511 42.88 24.73 15.57
CA LEU A 511 42.70 24.81 14.13
C LEU A 511 41.32 25.33 13.75
N ILE A 512 40.30 24.99 14.53
CA ILE A 512 38.92 25.50 14.33
C ILE A 512 38.88 27.00 14.65
N ASP A 513 39.53 27.46 15.70
CA ASP A 513 39.60 28.88 16.09
C ASP A 513 40.43 29.67 15.09
N GLU A 514 41.54 29.13 14.57
CA GLU A 514 42.31 29.72 13.47
C GLU A 514 41.47 29.85 12.20
N ALA A 515 40.73 28.79 11.81
CA ALA A 515 39.84 28.79 10.65
C ALA A 515 38.73 29.84 10.80
N ARG A 516 38.22 30.10 11.99
CA ARG A 516 37.26 31.19 12.26
C ARG A 516 37.84 32.57 12.07
N ASN A 517 39.12 32.78 12.40
CA ASN A 517 39.83 34.04 12.28
C ASN A 517 40.22 34.40 10.84
N VAL A 518 40.21 33.42 9.92
CA VAL A 518 40.48 33.64 8.49
C VAL A 518 39.23 34.16 7.74
N LEU A 519 38.04 33.95 8.33
CA LEU A 519 36.80 34.43 7.72
C LEU A 519 36.53 35.88 8.08
N ASP A 520 35.84 36.58 7.18
CA ASP A 520 35.33 37.92 7.45
C ASP A 520 34.42 37.94 8.66
N GLU A 521 34.61 38.94 9.56
CA GLU A 521 33.82 39.09 10.78
C GLU A 521 32.29 39.09 10.52
N SER A 522 31.86 39.66 9.40
CA SER A 522 30.46 39.70 8.98
C SER A 522 29.88 38.32 8.73
N THR A 523 30.64 37.42 8.11
CA THR A 523 30.23 36.03 7.82
C THR A 523 30.15 35.24 9.10
N VAL A 524 31.11 35.38 10.02
CA VAL A 524 31.11 34.69 11.32
C VAL A 524 29.97 35.20 12.21
N ALA A 525 29.70 36.50 12.22
CA ALA A 525 28.59 37.11 12.97
C ALA A 525 27.24 36.59 12.46
N MET A 526 27.07 36.54 11.13
CA MET A 526 25.84 36.01 10.50
C MET A 526 25.61 34.55 10.83
N ASP A 527 26.63 33.71 10.75
CA ASP A 527 26.50 32.26 11.09
C ASP A 527 26.14 32.06 12.56
N ARG A 528 26.79 32.77 13.47
CA ARG A 528 26.45 32.77 14.93
C ARG A 528 25.01 33.19 15.17
N LEU A 529 24.53 34.22 14.47
CA LEU A 529 23.15 34.66 14.58
C LEU A 529 22.17 33.59 14.10
N LEU A 530 22.44 32.98 12.96
CA LEU A 530 21.61 31.88 12.41
C LEU A 530 21.55 30.67 13.35
N VAL A 531 22.68 30.26 13.91
CA VAL A 531 22.74 29.19 14.94
C VAL A 531 21.91 29.60 16.16
N GLY A 532 22.00 30.85 16.60
CA GLY A 532 21.24 31.38 17.75
C GLY A 532 19.72 31.31 17.50
N ILE A 533 19.25 31.84 16.37
CA ILE A 533 17.83 31.82 15.97
C ILE A 533 17.31 30.39 15.83
N GLN A 534 18.09 29.51 15.22
CA GLN A 534 17.69 28.12 15.08
C GLN A 534 17.58 27.39 16.41
N LYS A 535 18.51 27.65 17.34
CA LYS A 535 18.48 27.10 18.70
C LYS A 535 17.24 27.59 19.47
N GLU A 536 16.93 28.87 19.38
CA GLU A 536 15.74 29.45 20.04
C GLU A 536 14.45 28.87 19.46
N LYS A 537 14.36 28.74 18.12
CA LYS A 537 13.18 28.14 17.46
C LYS A 537 13.01 26.67 17.80
N ASN A 538 14.10 25.89 17.84
CA ASN A 538 14.06 24.49 18.27
C ASN A 538 13.58 24.37 19.73
N GLN A 539 14.04 25.26 20.61
CA GLN A 539 13.56 25.29 22.01
C GLN A 539 12.08 25.64 22.07
N LEU A 540 11.62 26.63 21.30
CA LEU A 540 10.19 26.97 21.22
C LEU A 540 9.35 25.82 20.66
N ALA A 541 9.83 25.15 19.62
CA ALA A 541 9.15 23.99 19.05
C ALA A 541 9.03 22.86 20.07
N HIS A 542 10.12 22.57 20.78
CA HIS A 542 10.11 21.56 21.86
C HIS A 542 9.15 21.93 22.99
N GLN A 543 9.14 23.20 23.41
CA GLN A 543 8.19 23.69 24.41
C GLN A 543 6.73 23.60 23.92
N ARG A 544 6.46 23.87 22.64
CA ARG A 544 5.11 23.71 22.05
C ARG A 544 4.65 22.26 22.09
N VAL A 545 5.52 21.30 21.73
CA VAL A 545 5.19 19.87 21.81
C VAL A 545 4.93 19.44 23.25
N GLN A 546 5.73 19.89 24.22
CA GLN A 546 5.51 19.61 25.63
C GLN A 546 4.21 20.24 26.13
N LEU A 547 3.88 21.47 25.70
CA LEU A 547 2.62 22.10 26.06
C LEU A 547 1.42 21.35 25.47
N ALA A 548 1.50 20.92 24.20
CA ALA A 548 0.45 20.13 23.56
C ALA A 548 0.20 18.81 24.31
N SER A 549 1.26 18.09 24.64
CA SER A 549 1.19 16.86 25.43
C SER A 549 0.58 17.07 26.81
N ARG A 550 0.96 18.17 27.50
CA ARG A 550 0.38 18.53 28.80
C ARG A 550 -1.09 18.94 28.71
N LEU A 551 -1.49 19.63 27.63
CA LEU A 551 -2.89 19.97 27.40
C LEU A 551 -3.72 18.70 27.18
N GLU A 552 -3.24 17.73 26.41
CA GLU A 552 -3.91 16.46 26.22
C GLU A 552 -4.04 15.66 27.53
N GLU A 553 -2.98 15.63 28.36
CA GLU A 553 -3.04 15.02 29.69
C GLU A 553 -4.04 15.71 30.61
N LEU A 554 -4.10 17.04 30.57
CA LEU A 554 -5.07 17.83 31.35
C LEU A 554 -6.50 17.59 30.89
N GLU A 555 -6.75 17.48 29.59
CA GLU A 555 -8.08 17.12 29.05
C GLU A 555 -8.52 15.73 29.49
N GLN A 556 -7.62 14.74 29.42
CA GLN A 556 -7.90 13.38 29.91
C GLN A 556 -8.16 13.36 31.44
N LEU A 557 -7.40 14.13 32.20
CA LEU A 557 -7.61 14.27 33.66
C LEU A 557 -8.94 14.95 33.98
N LYS A 558 -9.29 15.99 33.23
CA LYS A 558 -10.57 16.70 33.34
C LYS A 558 -11.73 15.75 33.03
N GLU A 559 -11.65 14.99 31.95
CA GLU A 559 -12.68 14.02 31.60
C GLU A 559 -12.85 12.94 32.71
N LYS A 560 -11.72 12.46 33.30
CA LYS A 560 -11.76 11.53 34.43
C LYS A 560 -12.40 12.16 35.66
N GLN A 561 -12.10 13.44 35.94
CA GLN A 561 -12.71 14.17 37.06
C GLN A 561 -14.21 14.37 36.85
N ASP A 562 -14.62 14.80 35.66
CA ASP A 562 -16.03 15.00 35.31
C ASP A 562 -16.85 13.69 35.45
N ARG A 563 -16.26 12.57 34.98
CA ARG A 563 -16.86 11.25 35.19
C ARG A 563 -17.00 10.89 36.70
N LYS A 564 -16.00 11.25 37.51
CA LYS A 564 -16.04 10.98 38.96
C LYS A 564 -17.03 11.88 39.69
N ILE A 565 -17.11 13.16 39.26
CA ILE A 565 -18.10 14.10 39.79
C ILE A 565 -19.52 13.60 39.50
N ALA A 566 -19.78 13.22 38.22
CA ALA A 566 -21.08 12.67 37.86
C ALA A 566 -21.45 11.40 38.65
N GLN A 567 -20.50 10.53 38.92
CA GLN A 567 -20.71 9.35 39.78
C GLN A 567 -21.02 9.72 41.24
N LEU A 568 -20.30 10.71 41.78
CA LEU A 568 -20.55 11.19 43.12
C LEU A 568 -21.89 11.87 43.29
N GLU A 569 -22.25 12.72 42.31
CA GLU A 569 -23.58 13.37 42.29
C GLU A 569 -24.72 12.34 42.21
N ASP A 570 -24.57 11.29 41.41
CA ASP A 570 -25.58 10.22 41.32
C ASP A 570 -25.64 9.43 42.66
N LYS A 571 -24.48 9.22 43.31
CA LYS A 571 -24.42 8.57 44.64
C LYS A 571 -25.08 9.43 45.71
N VAL A 572 -24.79 10.75 45.76
CA VAL A 572 -25.42 11.69 46.67
C VAL A 572 -26.93 11.75 46.48
N ARG A 573 -27.36 11.80 45.22
CA ARG A 573 -28.77 11.82 44.85
C ARG A 573 -29.50 10.53 45.26
N ARG A 574 -28.86 9.36 45.11
CA ARG A 574 -29.42 8.10 45.62
C ARG A 574 -29.52 8.08 47.16
N GLN A 575 -28.52 8.63 47.83
CA GLN A 575 -28.47 8.68 49.26
C GLN A 575 -29.48 9.66 49.85
N SER A 576 -29.66 10.85 49.22
CA SER A 576 -30.71 11.80 49.61
C SER A 576 -32.12 11.23 49.45
N ALA A 577 -32.39 10.55 48.31
CA ALA A 577 -33.67 9.89 48.07
C ALA A 577 -33.93 8.76 49.07
N MET A 578 -32.90 8.03 49.49
CA MET A 578 -33.02 6.98 50.51
C MET A 578 -33.27 7.56 51.91
N ASN A 579 -32.61 8.68 52.25
CA ASN A 579 -32.82 9.38 53.50
C ASN A 579 -34.23 9.99 53.59
N GLU A 580 -34.74 10.56 52.50
CA GLU A 580 -36.14 11.04 52.44
C GLU A 580 -37.12 9.90 52.65
N GLN A 581 -36.89 8.73 52.05
CA GLN A 581 -37.74 7.54 52.27
C GLN A 581 -37.68 7.04 53.72
N GLN A 582 -36.50 7.04 54.35
CA GLN A 582 -36.33 6.66 55.75
C GLN A 582 -37.04 7.64 56.68
N ASN A 583 -36.84 8.96 56.45
CA ASN A 583 -37.52 9.99 57.24
C ASN A 583 -39.06 9.93 57.13
N ALA A 584 -39.56 9.67 55.90
CA ALA A 584 -40.98 9.43 55.69
C ALA A 584 -41.47 8.20 56.46
N MET A 585 -40.66 7.12 56.47
CA MET A 585 -40.98 5.88 57.18
C MET A 585 -40.96 6.07 58.70
N ILE A 586 -40.01 6.82 59.22
CA ILE A 586 -39.93 7.17 60.69
C ILE A 586 -41.12 8.03 61.09
N THR A 587 -41.47 9.03 60.32
CA THR A 587 -42.64 9.90 60.54
C THR A 587 -43.92 9.08 60.58
N TRP A 588 -44.04 8.12 59.64
CA TRP A 588 -45.14 7.18 59.59
C TRP A 588 -45.16 6.27 60.82
N GLY A 589 -44.06 5.70 61.28
CA GLY A 589 -43.95 4.89 62.46
C GLY A 589 -44.39 5.63 63.70
N LYS A 590 -43.98 6.90 63.86
CA LYS A 590 -44.43 7.75 64.97
C LYS A 590 -45.94 7.98 64.96
N LYS A 591 -46.55 8.26 63.83
CA LYS A 591 -48.02 8.42 63.70
C LYS A 591 -48.73 7.12 64.04
N PHE A 592 -48.20 5.99 63.53
CA PHE A 592 -48.79 4.67 63.84
C PHE A 592 -48.70 4.32 65.33
N GLN A 593 -47.53 4.58 65.97
CA GLN A 593 -47.33 4.40 67.40
C GLN A 593 -48.34 5.26 68.22
N GLY A 594 -48.60 6.52 67.83
CA GLY A 594 -49.60 7.37 68.46
C GLY A 594 -51.01 6.75 68.36
N LEU A 595 -51.42 6.24 67.15
CA LEU A 595 -52.73 5.58 67.07
C LEU A 595 -52.82 4.28 67.85
N VAL A 596 -51.74 3.50 67.98
CA VAL A 596 -51.70 2.29 68.85
C VAL A 596 -51.84 2.68 70.28
N ASN A 597 -51.18 3.74 70.75
CA ASN A 597 -51.26 4.23 72.11
C ASN A 597 -52.74 4.73 72.42
N GLU A 598 -53.32 5.54 71.54
CA GLU A 598 -54.71 5.94 71.66
C GLU A 598 -55.68 4.75 71.66
N TYR A 599 -55.43 3.67 70.83
CA TYR A 599 -56.23 2.47 70.85
C TYR A 599 -56.14 1.68 72.16
N THR A 600 -54.99 1.69 72.80
CA THR A 600 -54.76 1.00 74.12
C THR A 600 -55.38 1.81 75.27
N GLU A 601 -55.42 3.12 75.23
CA GLU A 601 -55.96 3.99 76.19
C GLU A 601 -57.48 4.01 76.18
N GLN A 602 -58.14 3.74 75.06
CA GLN A 602 -59.58 3.74 74.93
C GLN A 602 -60.22 2.50 75.61
N ARG A 603 -61.03 2.74 76.61
CA ARG A 603 -61.74 1.67 77.33
C ARG A 603 -63.04 1.24 76.67
N ASN A 604 -63.70 2.10 75.91
CA ASN A 604 -65.02 1.84 75.24
C ASN A 604 -64.87 1.33 73.81
N LYS A 605 -65.74 0.40 73.43
CA LYS A 605 -65.75 -0.21 72.05
C LYS A 605 -65.92 0.85 70.98
N LYS A 606 -66.78 1.89 71.18
CA LYS A 606 -67.03 2.98 70.23
C LYS A 606 -65.76 3.82 69.92
N GLY A 607 -64.96 4.13 71.01
CA GLY A 607 -63.70 4.86 70.82
C GLY A 607 -62.59 4.02 70.15
N LYS A 608 -62.60 2.73 70.37
CA LYS A 608 -61.65 1.81 69.61
C LYS A 608 -62.02 1.74 68.15
N ASP A 609 -63.34 1.68 67.80
CA ASP A 609 -63.77 1.63 66.38
C ASP A 609 -63.46 2.95 65.64
N GLU A 610 -63.47 4.10 66.31
CA GLU A 610 -63.11 5.40 65.84
C GLU A 610 -61.61 5.53 65.53
N VAL A 611 -60.77 5.02 66.38
CA VAL A 611 -59.28 4.93 66.13
C VAL A 611 -58.98 4.00 65.01
N VAL A 612 -59.68 2.87 64.85
CA VAL A 612 -59.56 1.95 63.69
C VAL A 612 -60.03 2.63 62.38
N GLY A 613 -61.10 3.46 62.49
CA GLY A 613 -61.58 4.29 61.37
C GLY A 613 -60.51 5.25 60.90
N ARG A 614 -59.87 6.01 61.82
CA ARG A 614 -58.78 6.93 61.48
C ARG A 614 -57.54 6.16 60.89
N PHE A 615 -57.20 4.98 61.41
CA PHE A 615 -56.15 4.11 60.87
C PHE A 615 -56.46 3.71 59.42
N LYS A 616 -57.70 3.32 59.09
CA LYS A 616 -58.10 2.95 57.75
C LYS A 616 -57.98 4.12 56.80
N VAL A 617 -58.34 5.33 57.15
CA VAL A 617 -58.21 6.56 56.39
C VAL A 617 -56.68 6.82 56.14
N TYR A 618 -55.86 6.80 57.17
CA TYR A 618 -54.41 6.99 57.04
C TYR A 618 -53.76 5.91 56.16
N ALA A 619 -54.17 4.64 56.24
CA ALA A 619 -53.66 3.56 55.40
C ALA A 619 -54.05 3.71 53.94
N GLY A 620 -55.29 4.21 53.71
CA GLY A 620 -55.80 4.54 52.35
C GLY A 620 -55.04 5.71 51.69
N GLU A 621 -54.86 6.81 52.46
CA GLU A 621 -54.02 7.94 51.97
C GLU A 621 -52.59 7.51 51.63
N ARG A 622 -52.01 6.59 52.39
CA ARG A 622 -50.65 6.08 52.03
C ARG A 622 -50.64 5.21 50.78
N ALA A 623 -51.66 4.39 50.59
CA ALA A 623 -51.77 3.56 49.39
C ALA A 623 -51.93 4.43 48.13
N SER A 624 -52.74 5.52 48.19
CA SER A 624 -52.87 6.46 47.07
C SER A 624 -51.58 7.22 46.79
N GLN A 625 -50.91 7.79 47.85
CA GLN A 625 -49.61 8.45 47.69
C GLN A 625 -48.53 7.55 47.06
N THR A 626 -48.50 6.26 47.45
CA THR A 626 -47.52 5.31 46.85
C THR A 626 -47.84 5.01 45.38
N GLN A 627 -49.09 5.06 44.99
CA GLN A 627 -49.53 4.87 43.62
C GLN A 627 -49.22 6.09 42.76
N ASP A 628 -49.46 7.29 43.29
CA ASP A 628 -49.11 8.56 42.65
C ASP A 628 -47.62 8.72 42.47
N GLU A 629 -46.77 8.37 43.48
CA GLU A 629 -45.32 8.37 43.36
C GLU A 629 -44.81 7.39 42.29
N ARG A 630 -45.47 6.24 42.07
CA ARG A 630 -45.13 5.27 41.02
C ARG A 630 -45.48 5.83 39.64
N THR A 631 -46.64 6.51 39.49
CA THR A 631 -47.03 7.12 38.20
C THR A 631 -46.13 8.31 37.88
N VAL A 632 -45.81 9.16 38.84
CA VAL A 632 -44.89 10.30 38.65
C VAL A 632 -43.50 9.83 38.30
N LYS A 633 -42.99 8.75 38.92
CA LYS A 633 -41.70 8.17 38.59
C LYS A 633 -41.68 7.61 37.15
N LYS A 634 -42.74 6.96 36.69
CA LYS A 634 -42.87 6.42 35.32
C LYS A 634 -42.90 7.54 34.28
N THR A 635 -43.73 8.57 34.49
CA THR A 635 -43.81 9.73 33.62
C THR A 635 -42.53 10.56 33.57
N ARG A 636 -41.78 10.65 34.68
CA ARG A 636 -40.48 11.33 34.77
C ARG A 636 -39.41 10.56 34.02
N TYR A 637 -39.41 9.21 34.11
CA TYR A 637 -38.51 8.34 33.33
C TYR A 637 -38.77 8.44 31.83
N GLU A 638 -40.03 8.42 31.42
CA GLU A 638 -40.43 8.59 30.02
C GLU A 638 -40.01 9.96 29.45
N LYS A 639 -40.24 11.05 30.18
CA LYS A 639 -39.77 12.40 29.82
C LYS A 639 -38.24 12.54 29.80
N GLN A 640 -37.51 11.80 30.63
CA GLN A 640 -36.04 11.79 30.58
C GLN A 640 -35.53 11.01 29.38
N GLN A 641 -36.15 9.91 29.02
CA GLN A 641 -35.86 9.15 27.82
C GLN A 641 -36.13 9.98 26.54
N GLU A 642 -37.25 10.69 26.47
CA GLU A 642 -37.58 11.59 25.37
C GLU A 642 -36.58 12.75 25.24
N LYS A 643 -36.13 13.35 26.37
CA LYS A 643 -35.11 14.39 26.35
C LYS A 643 -33.76 13.87 25.91
N LYS A 644 -33.37 12.64 26.31
CA LYS A 644 -32.15 11.96 25.86
C LYS A 644 -32.18 11.68 24.35
N ILE A 645 -33.30 11.16 23.87
CA ILE A 645 -33.52 10.90 22.43
C ILE A 645 -33.46 12.21 21.65
N LYS A 646 -34.17 13.26 22.07
CA LYS A 646 -34.11 14.58 21.44
C LYS A 646 -32.70 15.18 21.38
N LYS A 647 -31.90 15.02 22.43
CA LYS A 647 -30.50 15.48 22.45
C LYS A 647 -29.62 14.69 21.49
N LEU A 648 -29.86 13.40 21.34
CA LEU A 648 -29.11 12.54 20.40
C LEU A 648 -29.53 12.70 18.94
N THR A 649 -30.79 13.04 18.69
CA THR A 649 -31.29 13.35 17.34
C THR A 649 -30.92 14.76 16.87
N SER A 650 -30.52 15.68 17.76
CA SER A 650 -30.10 17.04 17.38
C SER A 650 -28.61 17.15 17.04
N SER A 651 -27.79 16.11 17.27
CA SER A 651 -26.38 16.11 16.87
C SER A 651 -26.21 16.04 15.35
N PRO A 652 -25.25 16.75 14.74
CA PRO A 652 -25.02 16.67 13.31
C PRO A 652 -24.63 15.24 12.88
N ALA A 653 -25.17 14.77 11.78
CA ALA A 653 -24.91 13.45 11.23
C ALA A 653 -24.24 13.58 9.85
N LYS A 654 -23.25 12.75 9.56
CA LYS A 654 -22.49 12.73 8.31
C LYS A 654 -22.70 11.41 7.56
N VAL A 655 -22.42 11.41 6.27
CA VAL A 655 -22.36 10.19 5.48
C VAL A 655 -21.25 9.30 6.04
N GLY A 656 -21.54 8.01 6.23
CA GLY A 656 -20.62 7.04 6.86
C GLY A 656 -20.84 6.86 8.38
N ASP A 657 -21.66 7.68 9.03
CA ASP A 657 -21.94 7.53 10.46
C ASP A 657 -22.77 6.26 10.73
N ARG A 658 -22.33 5.48 11.72
CA ARG A 658 -23.11 4.33 12.21
C ARG A 658 -24.25 4.81 13.08
N VAL A 659 -25.45 4.48 12.67
CA VAL A 659 -26.70 4.94 13.32
C VAL A 659 -27.63 3.77 13.58
N LYS A 660 -28.58 3.98 14.45
CA LYS A 660 -29.64 3.02 14.78
C LYS A 660 -30.99 3.67 14.67
N LEU A 661 -31.89 3.08 13.90
CA LEU A 661 -33.25 3.53 13.77
C LEU A 661 -33.99 3.33 15.13
N ILE A 662 -34.74 4.34 15.56
CA ILE A 662 -35.53 4.25 16.80
C ILE A 662 -36.59 3.16 16.61
N GLY A 663 -36.50 2.11 17.45
CA GLY A 663 -37.38 0.93 17.34
C GLY A 663 -36.76 -0.26 16.63
N SER A 664 -35.60 -0.13 15.96
CA SER A 664 -34.85 -1.23 15.36
C SER A 664 -33.82 -1.81 16.34
N ARG A 665 -33.54 -3.12 16.24
CA ARG A 665 -32.45 -3.77 16.98
C ARG A 665 -31.13 -3.78 16.21
N GLN A 666 -31.14 -3.56 14.90
CA GLN A 666 -29.96 -3.63 14.04
C GLN A 666 -29.38 -2.22 13.81
N PRO A 667 -28.05 -2.06 13.88
CA PRO A 667 -27.38 -0.82 13.46
C PRO A 667 -27.43 -0.70 11.95
N GLY A 668 -27.39 0.52 11.45
CA GLY A 668 -27.28 0.87 10.04
C GLY A 668 -26.22 1.95 9.85
N GLU A 669 -25.96 2.30 8.61
CA GLU A 669 -24.99 3.33 8.19
C GLU A 669 -25.69 4.35 7.28
N ILE A 670 -25.31 5.62 7.37
CA ILE A 670 -25.82 6.69 6.50
C ILE A 670 -25.08 6.64 5.18
N ILE A 671 -25.80 6.32 4.09
CA ILE A 671 -25.21 6.25 2.74
C ILE A 671 -25.28 7.61 2.04
N GLU A 672 -26.39 8.32 2.15
CA GLU A 672 -26.65 9.54 1.41
C GLU A 672 -27.51 10.51 2.24
N ILE A 673 -27.26 11.81 2.06
CA ILE A 673 -28.04 12.88 2.69
C ILE A 673 -28.56 13.81 1.59
N LYS A 674 -29.89 13.92 1.47
CA LYS A 674 -30.57 14.88 0.57
C LYS A 674 -31.47 15.81 1.35
N LYS A 675 -31.06 17.07 1.48
CA LYS A 675 -31.76 18.06 2.33
C LYS A 675 -32.00 17.51 3.74
N ASP A 676 -33.22 17.25 4.14
CA ASP A 676 -33.57 16.73 5.47
C ASP A 676 -33.86 15.23 5.51
N GLN A 677 -33.55 14.50 4.42
CA GLN A 677 -33.74 13.06 4.35
C GLN A 677 -32.36 12.34 4.32
N PHE A 678 -32.28 11.24 5.04
CA PHE A 678 -31.09 10.41 5.20
C PHE A 678 -31.40 9.01 4.69
N LEU A 679 -30.59 8.50 3.77
CA LEU A 679 -30.65 7.13 3.31
C LEU A 679 -29.84 6.25 4.25
N LEU A 680 -30.52 5.38 4.98
CA LEU A 680 -29.89 4.44 5.89
C LEU A 680 -29.83 3.04 5.28
N ALA A 681 -28.66 2.39 5.34
CA ALA A 681 -28.51 0.97 5.10
C ALA A 681 -28.59 0.21 6.43
N ILE A 682 -29.54 -0.69 6.54
CA ILE A 682 -29.74 -1.55 7.70
C ILE A 682 -29.71 -3.00 7.22
N GLY A 683 -28.54 -3.63 7.25
CA GLY A 683 -28.34 -4.94 6.64
C GLY A 683 -28.51 -4.88 5.11
N ALA A 684 -29.41 -5.70 4.56
CA ALA A 684 -29.69 -5.75 3.12
C ALA A 684 -30.75 -4.72 2.66
N LEU A 685 -31.31 -3.91 3.57
CA LEU A 685 -32.39 -2.96 3.27
C LEU A 685 -31.87 -1.53 3.35
N THR A 686 -32.22 -0.72 2.35
CA THR A 686 -32.01 0.73 2.37
C THR A 686 -33.35 1.44 2.57
N THR A 687 -33.39 2.46 3.43
CA THR A 687 -34.59 3.22 3.70
C THR A 687 -34.31 4.70 3.86
N TRP A 688 -35.14 5.54 3.26
CA TRP A 688 -35.11 6.98 3.49
C TRP A 688 -35.82 7.33 4.81
N THR A 689 -35.18 8.15 5.61
CA THR A 689 -35.72 8.56 6.91
C THR A 689 -35.32 9.99 7.25
N THR A 690 -35.97 10.60 8.20
CA THR A 690 -35.69 11.93 8.71
C THR A 690 -34.80 11.87 9.94
N ARG A 691 -34.08 12.95 10.26
CA ARG A 691 -33.08 13.01 11.34
C ARG A 691 -33.63 12.63 12.73
N ASP A 692 -34.91 12.86 12.97
CA ASP A 692 -35.60 12.57 14.21
C ASP A 692 -35.84 11.07 14.49
N LYS A 693 -35.64 10.19 13.48
CA LYS A 693 -35.96 8.76 13.59
C LYS A 693 -34.77 7.85 13.83
N PHE A 694 -33.56 8.39 13.93
CA PHE A 694 -32.37 7.59 14.23
C PHE A 694 -31.41 8.29 15.21
N ILE A 695 -30.59 7.50 15.89
CA ILE A 695 -29.57 7.95 16.88
C ILE A 695 -28.21 7.35 16.53
N PRO A 696 -27.07 7.96 16.94
CA PRO A 696 -25.73 7.37 16.77
C PRO A 696 -25.66 6.00 17.45
N ALA A 697 -25.08 5.00 16.76
CA ALA A 697 -25.01 3.62 17.27
C ALA A 697 -24.15 3.49 18.52
N GLU A 698 -23.13 4.33 18.66
CA GLU A 698 -22.18 4.32 19.79
C GLU A 698 -22.78 4.85 21.11
N SER A 699 -23.89 5.58 21.05
CA SER A 699 -24.52 6.19 22.23
C SER A 699 -25.25 5.21 23.16
N LEU A 700 -25.27 3.91 22.83
CA LEU A 700 -26.00 2.87 23.57
C LEU A 700 -25.12 1.81 24.28
N HIS A 701 -23.80 1.94 24.25
CA HIS A 701 -22.90 0.99 24.94
C HIS A 701 -22.71 1.28 26.46
N GLY A 702 -23.48 2.21 27.03
CA GLY A 702 -23.37 2.68 28.42
C GLY A 702 -24.44 2.19 29.40
N ASP A 703 -25.40 1.31 29.03
CA ASP A 703 -26.35 0.84 30.09
C ASP A 703 -27.07 -0.46 29.67
N GLN A 704 -26.40 -1.58 29.78
CA GLN A 704 -27.04 -2.89 29.92
C GLN A 704 -26.77 -3.46 31.32
N GLY A 705 -27.27 -2.76 32.33
CA GLY A 705 -27.56 -3.36 33.59
C GLY A 705 -28.88 -4.13 33.47
N THR A 706 -28.81 -5.41 33.26
CA THR A 706 -29.96 -6.32 33.40
C THR A 706 -30.52 -6.21 34.82
N PRO A 707 -31.80 -5.92 35.01
CA PRO A 707 -32.39 -6.07 36.34
C PRO A 707 -32.52 -7.57 36.64
N LYS A 708 -31.70 -8.08 37.52
CA LYS A 708 -31.96 -9.37 38.17
C LYS A 708 -33.27 -9.26 38.89
N GLY A 709 -34.30 -9.79 38.31
CA GLY A 709 -35.59 -10.07 38.99
C GLY A 709 -35.33 -11.06 40.10
N LYS A 710 -35.50 -10.62 41.33
CA LYS A 710 -35.66 -11.51 42.47
C LYS A 710 -36.94 -12.32 42.27
N ALA A 711 -36.80 -13.59 41.97
CA ALA A 711 -37.89 -14.55 42.08
C ALA A 711 -38.26 -14.67 43.57
N ARG A 712 -39.51 -14.35 43.90
CA ARG A 712 -40.17 -14.72 45.12
C ARG A 712 -40.52 -16.20 45.07
N GLY A 713 -40.16 -16.90 46.12
CA GLY A 713 -40.49 -18.27 46.36
C GLY A 713 -42.01 -18.50 46.45
N GLY A 714 -42.44 -19.65 46.05
CA GLY A 714 -43.80 -20.17 46.14
C GLY A 714 -43.85 -21.60 45.72
N VAL A 715 -43.78 -22.47 46.71
CA VAL A 715 -44.51 -23.76 46.87
C VAL A 715 -44.06 -24.91 45.99
N LYS A 716 -43.58 -25.90 46.66
CA LYS A 716 -43.43 -27.31 46.25
C LYS A 716 -44.81 -27.95 46.02
N GLU A 717 -44.92 -28.77 45.04
CA GLU A 717 -45.64 -30.06 45.11
C GLU A 717 -45.17 -31.01 43.97
N PRO A 718 -45.44 -32.32 44.05
CA PRO A 718 -44.36 -33.34 44.08
C PRO A 718 -44.29 -34.27 42.84
N ASP A 719 -43.25 -35.09 42.85
CA ASP A 719 -42.92 -36.23 42.01
C ASP A 719 -44.09 -37.07 41.51
N ILE A 720 -43.99 -37.62 40.30
CA ILE A 720 -44.23 -39.04 39.98
C ILE A 720 -43.51 -39.39 38.65
N PRO A 721 -42.90 -40.57 38.56
CA PRO A 721 -41.92 -40.98 37.55
C PRO A 721 -42.50 -41.96 36.48
N LYS A 722 -41.56 -42.43 35.61
CA LYS A 722 -41.63 -43.59 34.71
C LYS A 722 -41.67 -43.25 33.23
N GLU A 723 -41.03 -43.88 32.31
CA GLU A 723 -40.34 -45.19 32.21
C GLU A 723 -39.49 -45.23 30.93
N THR A 724 -38.30 -45.82 31.05
CA THR A 724 -37.62 -46.81 30.24
C THR A 724 -37.41 -46.62 28.75
N ASP A 725 -36.17 -46.48 28.36
CA ASP A 725 -35.21 -47.41 27.74
C ASP A 725 -35.64 -48.19 26.48
N PRO A 726 -34.78 -48.75 25.63
CA PRO A 726 -33.31 -48.66 25.44
C PRO A 726 -32.86 -48.61 23.96
N ASP A 727 -31.63 -48.32 23.66
CA ASP A 727 -30.65 -49.21 23.06
C ASP A 727 -29.39 -48.48 22.54
N THR A 728 -28.31 -48.96 23.03
CA THR A 728 -26.89 -48.80 22.72
C THR A 728 -26.50 -49.47 21.37
N PRO A 729 -25.25 -49.43 20.83
CA PRO A 729 -23.97 -49.30 21.55
C PRO A 729 -22.78 -48.57 20.82
N LYS A 730 -21.84 -48.10 21.67
CA LYS A 730 -20.38 -48.31 21.68
C LYS A 730 -19.49 -48.03 20.45
N SER A 731 -18.50 -47.21 20.63
CA SER A 731 -17.04 -47.45 20.86
C SER A 731 -16.28 -46.14 20.99
N LYS A 732 -15.61 -45.91 22.06
CA LYS A 732 -14.19 -46.11 22.47
C LYS A 732 -13.22 -45.50 21.48
N GLN A 733 -12.23 -44.72 21.81
CA GLN A 733 -11.27 -44.64 22.92
C GLN A 733 -10.55 -43.29 22.91
N ASP A 734 -10.30 -42.72 24.01
CA ASP A 734 -9.09 -42.46 24.84
C ASP A 734 -8.22 -41.33 24.34
N SER A 735 -7.69 -40.43 25.13
CA SER A 735 -7.26 -40.37 26.54
C SER A 735 -6.89 -38.92 26.85
N ALA A 736 -7.31 -38.40 27.94
CA ALA A 736 -6.61 -38.21 29.22
C ALA A 736 -5.49 -37.16 29.18
N ALA A 737 -5.60 -36.22 29.94
CA ALA A 737 -5.32 -35.78 31.31
C ALA A 737 -4.30 -34.65 31.26
N GLU A 738 -4.17 -33.67 32.08
CA GLU A 738 -4.41 -33.54 33.49
C GLU A 738 -4.35 -32.09 33.97
N LYS A 739 -5.13 -31.80 34.90
CA LYS A 739 -5.22 -30.66 35.82
C LYS A 739 -4.00 -30.52 36.76
N LYS A 740 -3.71 -29.29 37.21
CA LYS A 740 -3.68 -28.88 38.64
C LYS A 740 -3.05 -27.49 38.75
N LYS A 741 -3.73 -26.47 39.31
CA LYS A 741 -3.77 -25.97 40.71
C LYS A 741 -2.38 -25.64 41.27
N ALA A 742 -2.06 -24.49 41.89
CA ALA A 742 -2.81 -23.62 42.76
C ALA A 742 -1.93 -22.37 43.14
N LYS A 743 -2.57 -21.26 43.44
CA LYS A 743 -2.43 -20.28 44.52
C LYS A 743 -1.14 -20.20 45.37
N LYS A 744 -0.64 -18.98 45.53
CA LYS A 744 -0.55 -18.14 46.77
C LYS A 744 0.43 -17.00 46.49
N SER A 745 0.03 -15.74 46.45
CA SER A 745 -0.03 -14.66 47.51
C SER A 745 1.13 -14.62 48.50
N VAL A 746 1.70 -13.40 48.60
CA VAL A 746 1.98 -12.62 49.80
C VAL A 746 3.21 -11.72 49.55
N LYS A 747 3.02 -10.42 49.42
CA LYS A 747 3.31 -9.22 50.21
C LYS A 747 4.75 -9.03 50.67
N ILE A 748 5.13 -7.77 50.49
CA ILE A 748 5.78 -6.80 51.44
C ILE A 748 7.19 -6.37 51.03
N ASP A 749 7.29 -5.07 50.80
CA ASP A 749 8.36 -4.08 50.93
C ASP A 749 9.06 -4.10 52.26
N PRO A 750 9.99 -3.20 52.56
CA PRO A 750 11.05 -2.53 51.80
C PRO A 750 12.40 -2.43 52.57
N LYS A 751 13.30 -1.65 52.01
CA LYS A 751 14.36 -0.86 52.68
C LYS A 751 15.79 -1.36 52.70
N LEU A 752 16.53 -0.45 52.11
CA LEU A 752 17.74 0.27 52.59
C LEU A 752 19.06 -0.47 52.64
N THR A 753 19.96 0.16 52.05
CA THR A 753 21.27 0.73 52.40
C THR A 753 22.47 0.05 51.80
N GLU A 754 23.11 0.91 51.06
CA GLU A 754 24.53 1.33 51.17
C GLU A 754 25.63 0.28 51.20
N SER A 755 26.50 0.50 50.27
CA SER A 755 27.89 0.84 50.47
C SER A 755 28.96 -0.19 50.01
N THR A 756 29.83 0.40 49.25
CA THR A 756 31.28 0.31 49.22
C THR A 756 31.97 -0.85 48.55
N GLN A 757 32.57 -0.45 47.44
CA GLN A 757 34.03 -0.42 47.22
C GLN A 757 34.80 -1.71 46.91
N LYS A 758 35.51 -1.61 45.79
CA LYS A 758 36.89 -2.05 45.51
C LYS A 758 37.10 -3.55 45.29
N THR A 759 37.71 -3.99 44.26
CA THR A 759 39.01 -3.74 43.66
C THR A 759 39.33 -4.89 42.70
N THR A 760 39.87 -4.52 41.55
CA THR A 760 41.05 -5.09 40.87
C THR A 760 41.12 -6.58 40.52
N LYS A 761 41.36 -6.80 39.30
CA LYS A 761 42.46 -7.54 38.63
C LYS A 761 42.00 -8.51 37.53
N LYS A 762 42.41 -8.20 36.32
CA LYS A 762 42.85 -9.16 35.29
C LYS A 762 44.01 -10.01 35.83
N PRO A 763 44.34 -11.21 35.30
CA PRO A 763 44.71 -11.39 33.93
C PRO A 763 44.46 -12.81 33.33
N GLN A 764 44.56 -12.84 31.99
CA GLN A 764 45.16 -13.86 31.09
C GLN A 764 44.93 -15.35 31.34
N ASN A 765 44.41 -16.06 30.36
CA ASN A 765 45.16 -16.96 29.46
C ASN A 765 44.21 -17.94 28.74
N SER A 766 44.42 -18.06 27.47
CA SER A 766 44.01 -19.21 26.64
C SER A 766 44.79 -20.47 27.11
N PRO A 767 44.36 -21.71 26.79
CA PRO A 767 44.66 -22.32 25.51
C PRO A 767 43.64 -23.34 24.95
N LYS A 768 43.72 -23.48 23.63
CA LYS A 768 43.60 -24.66 22.75
C LYS A 768 43.12 -26.00 23.33
N THR A 769 42.25 -26.64 22.57
CA THR A 769 42.25 -28.02 22.06
C THR A 769 40.92 -28.26 21.41
N GLU A 770 40.84 -28.52 20.10
CA GLU A 770 41.01 -29.74 19.33
C GLU A 770 40.02 -30.86 19.64
N GLU A 771 39.49 -31.36 18.54
CA GLU A 771 38.97 -32.72 18.25
C GLU A 771 37.42 -32.91 18.35
N LYS A 772 36.73 -33.50 17.43
CA LYS A 772 36.96 -34.52 16.41
C LYS A 772 35.75 -34.71 15.51
N LEU A 773 36.01 -34.89 14.23
CA LEU A 773 35.11 -35.53 13.23
C LEU A 773 35.15 -37.08 13.41
N PRO A 774 34.19 -37.82 12.84
CA PRO A 774 34.50 -39.01 12.07
C PRO A 774 33.85 -38.98 10.68
N LYS A 775 34.64 -39.08 9.61
CA LYS A 775 35.09 -40.24 8.81
C LYS A 775 33.97 -41.28 8.57
N THR A 776 33.71 -41.82 7.44
CA THR A 776 34.30 -42.02 6.09
C THR A 776 33.35 -42.93 5.29
N ARG A 777 33.34 -42.88 3.97
CA ARG A 777 33.69 -44.03 3.17
C ARG A 777 33.96 -43.69 1.71
N LYS A 778 35.16 -44.05 1.30
CA LYS A 778 35.73 -44.00 -0.04
C LYS A 778 35.20 -45.13 -0.93
N THR A 779 35.13 -44.90 -2.25
CA THR A 779 35.73 -45.81 -3.27
C THR A 779 36.09 -45.01 -4.51
N LYS A 780 37.34 -44.85 -4.78
CA LYS A 780 38.27 -45.25 -5.86
C LYS A 780 37.74 -44.96 -7.29
N ALA A 781 38.22 -43.97 -7.94
CA ALA A 781 39.41 -43.72 -8.72
C ALA A 781 39.58 -44.64 -9.95
N ARG A 782 39.58 -44.05 -11.12
CA ARG A 782 40.58 -44.37 -12.16
C ARG A 782 40.76 -43.21 -13.12
N LYS A 783 42.04 -42.93 -13.27
CA LYS A 783 42.72 -41.92 -14.06
C LYS A 783 42.46 -42.00 -15.57
N SER A 784 42.42 -40.88 -16.25
CA SER A 784 43.36 -40.55 -17.33
C SER A 784 43.13 -39.12 -17.83
N ALA A 785 44.12 -38.31 -17.67
CA ALA A 785 44.38 -37.11 -18.48
C ALA A 785 45.19 -37.54 -19.71
N PRO A 786 45.54 -36.72 -20.69
CA PRO A 786 45.62 -35.25 -20.73
C PRO A 786 45.26 -34.59 -22.08
N LYS A 787 45.46 -33.31 -22.11
CA LYS A 787 45.82 -32.36 -23.19
C LYS A 787 44.78 -31.32 -23.59
N THR A 788 44.99 -30.18 -23.08
CA THR A 788 45.42 -28.83 -23.57
C THR A 788 44.78 -28.30 -24.83
N PRO A 789 44.91 -27.02 -25.10
CA PRO A 789 43.86 -25.99 -24.96
C PRO A 789 43.54 -25.43 -26.36
N VAL A 790 42.41 -24.82 -26.54
CA VAL A 790 42.10 -24.11 -27.79
C VAL A 790 41.93 -22.61 -27.47
N LYS A 791 42.81 -21.90 -28.12
CA LYS A 791 42.97 -20.45 -28.23
C LYS A 791 41.76 -19.80 -28.86
N SER A 792 41.52 -18.56 -28.47
CA SER A 792 40.73 -17.55 -29.20
C SER A 792 41.28 -17.36 -30.63
N PRO A 793 40.44 -16.91 -31.55
CA PRO A 793 40.93 -16.19 -32.72
C PRO A 793 40.51 -14.72 -32.66
N ALA A 794 41.56 -13.90 -32.66
CA ALA A 794 41.51 -12.56 -33.21
C ALA A 794 41.92 -12.65 -34.69
N GLU A 795 41.41 -11.70 -35.46
CA GLU A 795 41.88 -11.23 -36.79
C GLU A 795 41.90 -12.18 -38.01
N LYS A 796 41.12 -11.78 -39.00
CA LYS A 796 41.68 -11.48 -40.34
C LYS A 796 40.70 -10.66 -41.16
N VAL A 797 41.27 -9.53 -41.57
CA VAL A 797 40.87 -8.64 -42.65
C VAL A 797 41.25 -9.35 -43.96
N GLU A 798 40.39 -9.19 -44.97
CA GLU A 798 40.72 -9.00 -46.41
C GLU A 798 39.41 -9.01 -47.24
N GLU A 799 39.13 -7.79 -47.70
CA GLU A 799 38.94 -7.42 -49.10
C GLU A 799 38.27 -8.46 -50.02
N VAL A 800 37.21 -8.01 -50.69
CA VAL A 800 37.02 -8.00 -52.12
C VAL A 800 35.73 -7.24 -52.55
N VAL A 801 35.97 -6.16 -53.32
CA VAL A 801 35.31 -5.67 -54.54
C VAL A 801 33.94 -4.97 -54.44
N ALA A 802 34.08 -3.71 -54.73
CA ALA A 802 33.21 -2.71 -55.35
C ALA A 802 31.97 -3.15 -56.12
N SER A 803 30.84 -2.49 -55.83
CA SER A 803 29.85 -2.10 -56.87
C SER A 803 29.09 -0.83 -56.50
N LYS A 804 29.30 0.16 -57.28
CA LYS A 804 28.72 1.44 -57.72
C LYS A 804 27.53 2.05 -56.93
N PRO A 805 27.51 3.39 -56.90
CA PRO A 805 26.61 4.21 -56.13
C PRO A 805 25.27 4.46 -56.81
N LEU A 806 24.21 4.49 -56.01
CA LEU A 806 22.88 4.94 -56.42
C LEU A 806 22.77 6.46 -56.28
N LYS A 807 22.28 7.03 -57.36
CA LYS A 807 22.10 8.44 -57.68
C LYS A 807 21.25 9.20 -56.64
N THR A 808 21.75 10.33 -56.23
CA THR A 808 21.04 11.43 -55.55
C THR A 808 20.01 12.06 -56.48
N VAL A 809 18.79 12.23 -56.00
CA VAL A 809 17.73 13.00 -56.61
C VAL A 809 17.68 14.36 -55.92
N PRO A 810 17.69 15.50 -56.65
CA PRO A 810 17.63 16.85 -56.05
C PRO A 810 16.21 17.24 -55.68
N PRO A 811 16.00 18.12 -54.69
CA PRO A 811 14.69 18.58 -54.29
C PRO A 811 14.15 19.64 -55.24
N LYS A 812 12.88 19.50 -55.61
CA LYS A 812 12.07 20.42 -56.41
C LYS A 812 11.92 21.77 -55.68
N LYS A 813 12.28 22.84 -56.33
CA LYS A 813 11.94 24.22 -56.05
C LYS A 813 10.43 24.42 -56.16
N MET A 814 9.77 24.84 -55.07
CA MET A 814 8.49 25.54 -55.16
C MET A 814 8.72 27.04 -54.99
N THR A 815 8.45 27.74 -56.04
CA THR A 815 8.39 29.19 -56.12
C THR A 815 7.07 29.68 -55.54
N GLY A 816 7.17 30.48 -54.46
CA GLY A 816 6.06 31.23 -53.88
C GLY A 816 6.55 32.55 -53.38
N LYS A 817 6.40 33.58 -54.19
CA LYS A 817 6.68 34.99 -53.86
C LYS A 817 5.86 35.43 -52.64
N LYS A 818 6.51 35.85 -51.56
CA LYS A 818 5.97 36.82 -50.60
C LYS A 818 6.88 38.03 -50.53
N LYS A 819 6.26 39.15 -50.77
CA LYS A 819 6.83 40.51 -50.79
C LYS A 819 7.42 40.88 -49.43
N ASP A 820 8.67 41.32 -49.47
CA ASP A 820 9.31 42.04 -48.39
C ASP A 820 8.65 43.42 -48.26
N LYS A 821 8.18 43.73 -47.05
CA LYS A 821 7.80 45.08 -46.67
C LYS A 821 9.05 45.77 -46.12
N GLU A 822 9.53 46.70 -46.88
CA GLU A 822 10.56 47.66 -46.45
C GLU A 822 10.06 48.52 -45.28
N LEU A 823 10.88 48.62 -44.25
CA LEU A 823 10.69 49.51 -43.10
C LEU A 823 10.88 50.97 -43.54
N THR A 824 9.96 51.83 -43.10
CA THR A 824 9.98 53.27 -43.38
C THR A 824 11.15 53.97 -42.71
N PRO A 825 11.60 55.16 -43.23
CA PRO A 825 12.74 55.88 -42.71
C PRO A 825 12.62 56.31 -41.25
N GLU A 826 11.39 56.42 -40.70
CA GLU A 826 11.14 56.78 -39.29
C GLU A 826 11.42 55.65 -38.30
N GLN A 827 11.33 54.40 -38.73
CA GLN A 827 11.66 53.24 -37.92
C GLN A 827 13.16 52.93 -37.83
N ARG A 828 13.96 53.48 -38.75
CA ARG A 828 15.42 53.41 -38.69
C ARG A 828 16.02 54.48 -37.79
N ALA A 829 15.35 55.60 -37.62
CA ALA A 829 15.83 56.71 -36.73
C ALA A 829 15.68 56.44 -35.23
N GLN A 830 14.89 55.45 -34.83
CA GLN A 830 14.73 55.05 -33.43
C GLN A 830 15.79 54.06 -32.94
N LEU A 831 16.62 53.48 -33.82
CA LEU A 831 17.65 52.53 -33.49
C LEU A 831 19.07 53.13 -33.32
N GLU A 832 19.24 54.41 -33.58
CA GLU A 832 20.54 55.10 -33.49
C GLU A 832 20.58 56.25 -32.47
N GLN A 833 20.16 56.01 -31.24
CA GLN A 833 20.45 56.96 -30.12
C GLN A 833 21.54 56.41 -29.21
N PRO A 834 22.64 57.14 -28.97
CA PRO A 834 23.71 56.68 -28.11
C PRO A 834 23.34 56.83 -26.64
N LEU A 835 23.69 55.76 -25.87
CA LEU A 835 23.53 55.66 -24.41
C LEU A 835 24.26 56.83 -23.72
N ARG A 836 23.51 57.68 -23.01
CA ARG A 836 24.04 58.71 -22.11
C ARG A 836 24.78 58.06 -20.93
N LYS A 837 26.04 58.45 -20.75
CA LYS A 837 26.87 58.16 -19.57
C LYS A 837 26.22 58.76 -18.33
N VAL A 838 25.93 57.95 -17.34
CA VAL A 838 25.60 58.42 -16.00
C VAL A 838 26.90 58.46 -15.19
N ALA A 839 27.13 59.65 -14.63
CA ALA A 839 28.33 60.03 -13.86
C ALA A 839 28.32 59.25 -12.50
N SER A 840 29.54 58.84 -12.11
CA SER A 840 29.85 58.28 -10.79
C SER A 840 29.70 59.32 -9.68
N PRO A 841 29.14 59.03 -8.53
CA PRO A 841 29.29 59.83 -7.34
C PRO A 841 30.57 59.48 -6.58
N ALA A 842 31.22 60.56 -6.11
CA ALA A 842 32.48 60.61 -5.42
C ALA A 842 32.53 59.82 -4.10
N THR A 843 33.71 59.26 -3.87
CA THR A 843 34.29 58.81 -2.59
C THR A 843 33.92 59.69 -1.42
N LYS A 844 33.35 59.16 -0.35
CA LYS A 844 33.36 59.65 1.01
C LYS A 844 33.96 58.63 1.95
N GLU A 845 34.80 59.21 2.79
CA GLU A 845 35.72 58.69 3.78
C GLU A 845 35.15 57.55 4.67
N ALA A 846 36.08 56.65 5.03
CA ALA A 846 35.97 55.58 6.02
C ALA A 846 35.64 56.17 7.41
N GLN A 847 34.59 55.71 8.03
CA GLN A 847 34.35 55.84 9.48
C GLN A 847 34.48 54.47 10.12
N GLU A 848 35.14 54.45 11.26
CA GLU A 848 35.46 53.35 12.14
C GLU A 848 34.25 52.48 12.54
N PRO A 849 34.46 51.19 12.85
CA PRO A 849 33.38 50.25 13.19
C PRO A 849 32.77 50.55 14.54
N ARG A 850 31.45 50.69 14.54
CA ARG A 850 30.66 50.81 15.78
C ARG A 850 30.29 49.42 16.26
N ASP A 851 30.42 49.21 17.57
CA ASP A 851 29.92 48.03 18.29
C ASP A 851 28.43 47.80 18.00
N THR A 852 28.10 46.56 17.66
CA THR A 852 26.72 46.09 17.44
C THR A 852 25.91 46.24 18.71
N THR A 853 25.01 47.22 18.73
CA THR A 853 24.09 47.42 19.85
C THR A 853 22.85 46.54 19.73
N ASP A 854 22.16 46.28 20.86
CA ASP A 854 20.91 45.54 20.93
C ASP A 854 19.85 46.03 19.94
N ALA A 855 19.93 47.26 19.49
CA ALA A 855 19.07 47.87 18.46
C ALA A 855 19.30 47.30 17.06
N ASP A 856 20.50 46.83 16.72
CA ASP A 856 20.80 46.17 15.44
C ASP A 856 20.35 44.70 15.45
N LEU A 857 20.37 44.08 16.62
CA LEU A 857 19.80 42.76 16.85
C LEU A 857 18.25 42.76 16.71
N GLU A 858 17.61 43.84 17.19
CA GLU A 858 16.17 44.04 17.05
C GLU A 858 15.76 44.33 15.59
N LYS A 859 16.56 45.04 14.83
CA LYS A 859 16.32 45.27 13.39
C LYS A 859 16.45 43.97 12.59
N LEU A 860 17.40 43.10 12.91
CA LEU A 860 17.55 41.80 12.30
C LEU A 860 16.44 40.85 12.74
N LYS A 861 16.02 40.89 13.99
CA LYS A 861 14.83 40.14 14.48
C LYS A 861 13.53 40.64 13.82
N ALA A 862 13.39 41.94 13.57
CA ALA A 862 12.26 42.50 12.82
C ALA A 862 12.31 42.12 11.33
N PHE A 863 13.51 42.02 10.76
CA PHE A 863 13.69 41.57 9.38
C PHE A 863 13.34 40.09 9.16
N PHE A 864 13.70 39.24 10.11
CA PHE A 864 13.36 37.81 10.09
C PHE A 864 12.07 37.43 10.84
N GLY A 865 11.47 38.34 11.58
CA GLY A 865 10.40 38.13 12.56
C GLY A 865 8.97 38.43 12.11
N LYS A 866 8.71 38.72 10.82
CA LYS A 866 7.32 38.79 10.34
C LYS A 866 6.77 37.40 10.06
N VAL A 867 6.58 36.63 11.11
CA VAL A 867 5.72 35.44 11.09
C VAL A 867 4.93 35.43 12.40
N LYS A 868 3.69 35.82 12.28
CA LYS A 868 2.64 35.35 13.19
C LYS A 868 2.01 34.08 12.59
#